data_1dfa76b6ac73cf87f9bc1e892b580c5d
#
_entry.id   1dfa76b6ac73cf87f9bc1e892b580c5d
#
_cell.length_a   1.000
_cell.length_b   1.000
_cell.length_c   1.000
_cell.angle_alpha   90.00
_cell.angle_beta   90.00
_cell.angle_gamma   90.00
#
_symmetry.space_group_name_H-M   'P 1'
#
loop_
_entity.id
_entity.type
_entity.pdbx_description
1 polymer ?
#
loop_
_entity_poly.entity_id
_entity_poly.type
_entity_poly.pdbx_seq_one_letter_code
_entity_poly.pdbx_strand_id
1 'polypeptide(L)'
;MSKWRINRLKINGFKAFYSFEEQYNNNLIIYDGPNGFGKTSLFDAKQLLFRGQLPRIAARLKPVTPNKHSFKSNLYRHNGYTGDIRIIAELTNGSQTINIMRKADAKDMKAKKNKPSEFSIFKLYQSEKFDDWSSAVEILDENAFWKQYLGGNFQKNFDVLNYLQQDSKALIIPDGCCEDTTRTKQIEHLINLDELNARLDNIRNLKLARKQAYDHEVKIRGTLKVEVEQLKLQLSTPGQAIEYFRLTTNDLIPIWDSKTPLTTERLNDYPNQLASVNLLETLVEHSEEVAIRERNRKKSAFLKTEDFVLTVRLASHIDRLKSLRELRKQRKPLEKVIMVAKKNATELKEVDLPQLKQSLADEFDKFSKLVKQKEQLQTYQSTIGNTKTKALELRNKLKTTISENENSCPLCGFNYNEQQLLLDAIDVQTKQIENELDRNGKKLADCLKKTGSTLQTLFRRIQKQLEKIDKEFNPKLLQDIEAHEHQINRLLAIASRVRTLNISLPEEYAETTEQQNEQVEDIRQKILLTFEPENDSLPEQALAMFYSAFKDPEELKGVTLESIKKKLNYIHNEYSNLVSKTHEQKLKAFNQSEARITAINKVDDKLKNTEKQLNNARNTYINQTLGGIELLFHIYSGRLLQNMQTGLGIFLERADGTQKDTPLQFKTARGNEHDAVLSMSSGQISALALSLFLALNKKYAETAFVFIDDPTQCMDEINIASLSDLLRVELRDRQVIMSTHEQDIANYLIYRYSKAGLSHKKINLLKKHRDVVTN
;
A
#
# COMPACT_ATOMS: atom_id res chain seq x y z
N MET A 1 -46.03 -24.62 0.24
CA MET A 1 -44.84 -25.17 0.91
C MET A 1 -44.87 -24.71 2.37
N SER A 2 -44.67 -25.62 3.31
CA SER A 2 -44.57 -25.23 4.72
C SER A 2 -43.25 -24.41 4.95
N LYS A 3 -43.37 -23.33 5.72
CA LYS A 3 -42.23 -22.44 5.98
C LYS A 3 -41.25 -23.09 6.96
N TRP A 4 -39.96 -22.77 6.84
CA TRP A 4 -38.92 -23.25 7.71
C TRP A 4 -39.10 -22.82 9.17
N ARG A 5 -38.97 -23.76 10.11
CA ARG A 5 -39.03 -23.60 11.58
C ARG A 5 -37.75 -24.10 12.20
N ILE A 6 -37.42 -23.60 13.39
CA ILE A 6 -36.37 -24.16 14.22
C ILE A 6 -36.93 -25.34 14.98
N ASN A 7 -36.30 -26.51 14.87
CA ASN A 7 -36.65 -27.72 15.58
C ASN A 7 -35.85 -27.92 16.84
N ARG A 8 -34.54 -27.65 16.78
CA ARG A 8 -33.60 -27.84 17.88
C ARG A 8 -32.51 -26.78 17.86
N LEU A 9 -32.06 -26.30 19.04
CA LEU A 9 -30.96 -25.36 19.19
C LEU A 9 -30.02 -25.84 20.27
N LYS A 10 -28.69 -25.80 19.98
CA LYS A 10 -27.62 -26.11 20.93
C LYS A 10 -26.55 -25.04 20.87
N ILE A 11 -26.11 -24.59 22.04
CA ILE A 11 -25.10 -23.55 22.19
C ILE A 11 -24.02 -24.05 23.12
N ASN A 12 -22.75 -23.96 22.72
CA ASN A 12 -21.62 -24.31 23.56
C ASN A 12 -20.63 -23.14 23.62
N GLY A 13 -20.26 -22.73 24.82
CA GLY A 13 -19.23 -21.76 25.09
C GLY A 13 -19.50 -20.31 24.66
N PHE A 14 -20.77 -19.91 24.48
CA PHE A 14 -21.13 -18.57 24.00
C PHE A 14 -21.74 -17.70 25.12
N LYS A 15 -21.10 -16.57 25.40
CA LYS A 15 -21.54 -15.54 26.39
C LYS A 15 -21.97 -16.12 27.72
N ALA A 16 -23.27 -16.03 28.07
CA ALA A 16 -23.82 -16.53 29.33
C ALA A 16 -23.89 -18.07 29.41
N PHE A 17 -23.70 -18.80 28.31
CA PHE A 17 -23.94 -20.23 28.26
C PHE A 17 -22.65 -21.02 28.09
N TYR A 18 -22.33 -21.85 29.09
CA TYR A 18 -21.33 -22.91 28.96
C TYR A 18 -21.84 -23.99 28.02
N SER A 19 -23.08 -24.49 28.27
CA SER A 19 -23.83 -25.39 27.41
C SER A 19 -25.32 -25.07 27.55
N PHE A 20 -26.02 -25.08 26.43
CA PHE A 20 -27.48 -24.91 26.37
C PHE A 20 -28.03 -25.75 25.23
N GLU A 21 -29.08 -26.51 25.49
CA GLU A 21 -29.74 -27.29 24.46
C GLU A 21 -31.25 -27.33 24.72
N GLU A 22 -32.05 -27.10 23.67
CA GLU A 22 -33.50 -27.10 23.74
C GLU A 22 -34.16 -27.50 22.41
N GLN A 23 -35.37 -28.12 22.55
CA GLN A 23 -36.27 -28.40 21.44
C GLN A 23 -37.29 -27.30 21.27
N TYR A 24 -37.57 -26.92 20.02
CA TYR A 24 -38.38 -25.78 19.61
C TYR A 24 -39.63 -26.17 18.82
N ASN A 25 -40.29 -27.25 19.21
CA ASN A 25 -41.43 -27.80 18.45
C ASN A 25 -42.77 -27.05 18.68
N ASN A 26 -42.73 -25.88 19.32
CA ASN A 26 -43.92 -25.14 19.74
C ASN A 26 -44.17 -23.90 18.91
N ASN A 27 -45.42 -23.43 18.82
CA ASN A 27 -45.78 -22.17 18.18
C ASN A 27 -45.29 -20.95 19.02
N LEU A 28 -45.32 -21.07 20.35
CA LEU A 28 -44.77 -20.06 21.22
C LEU A 28 -43.71 -20.64 22.14
N ILE A 29 -42.54 -20.01 22.18
CA ILE A 29 -41.47 -20.34 23.12
C ILE A 29 -41.08 -19.07 23.86
N ILE A 30 -41.23 -19.08 25.20
CA ILE A 30 -40.91 -17.94 26.03
C ILE A 30 -39.71 -18.26 26.92
N TYR A 31 -38.69 -17.41 26.83
CA TYR A 31 -37.60 -17.37 27.79
C TYR A 31 -37.96 -16.47 28.95
N ASP A 32 -38.09 -17.06 30.09
CA ASP A 32 -38.40 -16.42 31.32
C ASP A 32 -37.18 -16.42 32.27
N GLY A 33 -36.96 -15.32 32.98
CA GLY A 33 -35.91 -15.22 33.98
C GLY A 33 -35.49 -13.79 34.27
N PRO A 34 -34.84 -13.55 35.42
CA PRO A 34 -34.37 -12.24 35.80
C PRO A 34 -33.35 -11.64 34.80
N ASN A 35 -33.07 -10.36 34.91
CA ASN A 35 -32.04 -9.71 34.13
C ASN A 35 -30.66 -10.31 34.49
N GLY A 36 -29.77 -10.43 33.50
CA GLY A 36 -28.44 -11.01 33.66
C GLY A 36 -28.34 -12.54 33.40
N PHE A 37 -29.45 -13.27 33.32
CA PHE A 37 -29.45 -14.74 33.10
C PHE A 37 -29.40 -15.17 31.63
N GLY A 38 -28.95 -14.29 30.74
CA GLY A 38 -28.59 -14.68 29.38
C GLY A 38 -29.70 -14.61 28.33
N LYS A 39 -30.90 -14.00 28.63
CA LYS A 39 -31.96 -13.80 27.64
C LYS A 39 -31.39 -13.22 26.33
N THR A 40 -30.80 -12.03 26.43
CA THR A 40 -30.17 -11.37 25.26
C THR A 40 -29.03 -12.18 24.66
N SER A 41 -28.30 -12.97 25.48
CA SER A 41 -27.24 -13.87 24.93
C SER A 41 -27.80 -14.97 24.03
N LEU A 42 -29.01 -15.49 24.30
CA LEU A 42 -29.71 -16.44 23.45
C LEU A 42 -30.13 -15.81 22.10
N PHE A 43 -30.58 -14.58 22.14
CA PHE A 43 -30.95 -13.83 20.94
C PHE A 43 -29.71 -13.44 20.12
N ASP A 44 -28.65 -13.01 20.78
CA ASP A 44 -27.36 -12.77 20.12
C ASP A 44 -26.81 -14.05 19.45
N ALA A 45 -26.96 -15.23 20.10
CA ALA A 45 -26.56 -16.49 19.50
C ALA A 45 -27.35 -16.80 18.21
N LYS A 46 -28.67 -16.61 18.24
CA LYS A 46 -29.52 -16.79 17.06
C LYS A 46 -29.20 -15.77 15.98
N GLN A 47 -29.01 -14.50 16.32
CA GLN A 47 -28.62 -13.46 15.37
C GLN A 47 -27.27 -13.78 14.73
N LEU A 48 -26.26 -14.21 15.53
CA LEU A 48 -24.97 -14.61 15.00
C LEU A 48 -25.07 -15.84 14.10
N LEU A 49 -25.90 -16.84 14.46
CA LEU A 49 -26.11 -18.03 13.65
C LEU A 49 -26.62 -17.69 12.24
N PHE A 50 -27.69 -16.91 12.16
CA PHE A 50 -28.41 -16.64 10.92
C PHE A 50 -27.80 -15.49 10.11
N ARG A 51 -27.41 -14.41 10.79
CA ARG A 51 -26.85 -13.21 10.14
C ARG A 51 -25.35 -13.24 9.98
N GLY A 52 -24.62 -14.00 10.81
CA GLY A 52 -23.16 -14.02 10.85
C GLY A 52 -22.52 -12.80 11.52
N GLN A 53 -23.34 -11.87 12.06
CA GLN A 53 -22.90 -10.61 12.68
C GLN A 53 -23.80 -10.21 13.84
N LEU A 54 -23.26 -9.36 14.75
CA LEU A 54 -23.99 -8.76 15.85
C LEU A 54 -23.90 -7.21 15.76
N PRO A 55 -24.76 -6.56 14.96
CA PRO A 55 -24.68 -5.12 14.67
C PRO A 55 -24.72 -4.25 15.93
N ARG A 56 -25.53 -4.62 16.91
CA ARG A 56 -25.63 -3.91 18.20
C ARG A 56 -24.27 -3.79 18.90
N ILE A 57 -23.49 -4.87 18.92
CA ILE A 57 -22.16 -4.88 19.55
C ILE A 57 -21.17 -4.10 18.70
N ALA A 58 -21.20 -4.29 17.40
CA ALA A 58 -20.34 -3.57 16.46
C ALA A 58 -20.56 -2.04 16.55
N ALA A 59 -21.82 -1.60 16.63
CA ALA A 59 -22.16 -0.18 16.77
C ALA A 59 -21.71 0.43 18.10
N ARG A 60 -21.81 -0.32 19.21
CA ARG A 60 -21.41 0.15 20.55
C ARG A 60 -19.89 0.13 20.76
N LEU A 61 -19.14 -0.67 20.02
CA LEU A 61 -17.71 -0.83 20.22
C LEU A 61 -16.94 0.48 20.00
N LYS A 62 -17.19 1.16 18.89
CA LYS A 62 -16.49 2.41 18.51
C LYS A 62 -16.69 3.55 19.50
N PRO A 63 -17.92 3.86 19.96
CA PRO A 63 -18.15 4.87 21.00
C PRO A 63 -17.55 4.53 22.37
N VAL A 64 -17.58 3.24 22.77
CA VAL A 64 -17.13 2.79 24.11
C VAL A 64 -15.61 2.62 24.17
N THR A 65 -15.00 2.18 23.08
CA THR A 65 -13.54 1.92 23.00
C THR A 65 -12.92 2.52 21.73
N PRO A 66 -12.89 3.86 21.59
CA PRO A 66 -12.50 4.51 20.34
C PRO A 66 -11.08 4.19 19.89
N ASN A 67 -10.16 3.94 20.83
CA ASN A 67 -8.73 3.72 20.55
C ASN A 67 -8.29 2.24 20.66
N LYS A 68 -9.22 1.31 20.93
CA LYS A 68 -8.88 -0.10 21.14
C LYS A 68 -9.63 -0.99 20.16
N HIS A 69 -8.90 -1.47 19.17
CA HIS A 69 -9.46 -2.27 18.07
C HIS A 69 -9.38 -3.79 18.30
N SER A 70 -8.60 -4.25 19.27
CA SER A 70 -8.44 -5.69 19.57
C SER A 70 -8.30 -5.95 21.07
N PHE A 71 -8.75 -7.14 21.50
CA PHE A 71 -8.73 -7.59 22.88
C PHE A 71 -7.90 -8.86 23.04
N LYS A 72 -7.33 -9.08 24.24
CA LYS A 72 -6.58 -10.30 24.55
C LYS A 72 -7.51 -11.52 24.67
N SER A 73 -8.76 -11.30 25.10
CA SER A 73 -9.80 -12.33 25.27
C SER A 73 -10.92 -12.14 24.25
N ASN A 74 -11.58 -13.23 23.88
CA ASN A 74 -12.77 -13.15 23.02
C ASN A 74 -13.99 -12.68 23.82
N LEU A 75 -14.67 -11.63 23.34
CA LEU A 75 -15.85 -11.04 23.96
C LEU A 75 -17.06 -11.99 24.00
N TYR A 76 -17.10 -12.95 23.08
CA TYR A 76 -18.25 -13.84 22.88
C TYR A 76 -18.08 -15.19 23.62
N ARG A 77 -16.91 -15.46 24.16
CA ARG A 77 -16.64 -16.72 24.85
C ARG A 77 -17.15 -16.69 26.28
N HIS A 78 -17.81 -17.76 26.72
CA HIS A 78 -18.17 -17.96 28.11
C HIS A 78 -16.92 -18.03 29.01
N ASN A 79 -16.98 -17.40 30.18
CA ASN A 79 -15.90 -17.47 31.16
C ASN A 79 -15.70 -18.92 31.64
N GLY A 80 -14.44 -19.38 31.60
CA GLY A 80 -14.11 -20.76 31.98
C GLY A 80 -14.27 -21.80 30.85
N TYR A 81 -14.85 -21.44 29.71
CA TYR A 81 -14.94 -22.36 28.57
C TYR A 81 -13.67 -22.34 27.73
N THR A 82 -13.10 -23.51 27.45
CA THR A 82 -11.82 -23.64 26.73
C THR A 82 -11.97 -24.16 25.29
N GLY A 83 -13.12 -24.75 24.95
CA GLY A 83 -13.40 -25.33 23.63
C GLY A 83 -13.78 -24.32 22.55
N ASP A 84 -14.20 -24.86 21.41
CA ASP A 84 -14.76 -24.06 20.30
C ASP A 84 -16.10 -23.48 20.67
N ILE A 85 -16.37 -22.23 20.31
CA ILE A 85 -17.74 -21.71 20.36
C ILE A 85 -18.54 -22.39 19.26
N ARG A 86 -19.69 -22.96 19.60
CA ARG A 86 -20.59 -23.63 18.65
C ARG A 86 -22.02 -23.21 18.92
N ILE A 87 -22.70 -22.74 17.88
CA ILE A 87 -24.14 -22.43 17.87
C ILE A 87 -24.74 -23.29 16.77
N ILE A 88 -25.54 -24.26 17.15
CA ILE A 88 -26.06 -25.32 16.26
C ILE A 88 -27.57 -25.19 16.22
N ALA A 89 -28.16 -25.24 15.04
CA ALA A 89 -29.62 -25.34 14.88
C ALA A 89 -30.01 -26.42 13.87
N GLU A 90 -31.08 -27.10 14.17
CA GLU A 90 -31.80 -27.93 13.22
C GLU A 90 -33.03 -27.16 12.75
N LEU A 91 -33.16 -26.99 11.44
CA LEU A 91 -34.27 -26.33 10.80
C LEU A 91 -35.09 -27.38 10.01
N THR A 92 -36.41 -27.26 10.04
CA THR A 92 -37.29 -28.12 9.26
C THR A 92 -38.42 -27.34 8.62
N ASN A 93 -38.86 -27.76 7.44
CA ASN A 93 -40.07 -27.29 6.76
C ASN A 93 -41.13 -28.38 6.69
N GLY A 94 -40.97 -29.46 7.48
CA GLY A 94 -41.86 -30.62 7.49
C GLY A 94 -41.51 -31.68 6.46
N SER A 95 -40.91 -31.36 5.31
CA SER A 95 -40.45 -32.27 4.29
C SER A 95 -38.92 -32.44 4.26
N GLN A 96 -38.21 -31.41 4.62
CA GLN A 96 -36.75 -31.37 4.66
C GLN A 96 -36.25 -30.90 6.01
N THR A 97 -35.08 -31.37 6.37
CA THR A 97 -34.36 -30.94 7.60
C THR A 97 -32.92 -30.55 7.22
N ILE A 98 -32.44 -29.44 7.75
CA ILE A 98 -31.06 -29.01 7.60
C ILE A 98 -30.46 -28.73 8.99
N ASN A 99 -29.23 -29.17 9.19
CA ASN A 99 -28.47 -28.90 10.39
C ASN A 99 -27.35 -27.92 10.06
N ILE A 100 -27.30 -26.83 10.80
CA ILE A 100 -26.35 -25.74 10.61
C ILE A 100 -25.60 -25.44 11.91
N MET A 101 -24.33 -25.07 11.80
CA MET A 101 -23.50 -24.68 12.93
C MET A 101 -22.69 -23.43 12.59
N ARG A 102 -22.80 -22.43 13.45
CA ARG A 102 -21.86 -21.31 13.48
C ARG A 102 -20.76 -21.62 14.48
N LYS A 103 -19.51 -21.72 14.02
CA LYS A 103 -18.39 -22.18 14.83
C LYS A 103 -17.26 -21.13 14.80
N ALA A 104 -16.65 -20.90 15.97
CA ALA A 104 -15.35 -20.24 16.09
C ALA A 104 -14.37 -21.15 16.81
N ASP A 105 -13.24 -21.44 16.21
CA ASP A 105 -12.22 -22.32 16.78
C ASP A 105 -11.54 -21.71 18.00
N ALA A 106 -11.24 -22.52 19.01
CA ALA A 106 -10.60 -22.10 20.25
C ALA A 106 -9.22 -21.44 20.01
N LYS A 107 -8.49 -21.87 18.97
CA LYS A 107 -7.18 -21.31 18.57
C LYS A 107 -7.28 -19.88 18.05
N ASP A 108 -8.34 -19.54 17.30
CA ASP A 108 -8.53 -18.23 16.70
C ASP A 108 -8.94 -17.19 17.74
N MET A 109 -9.55 -17.64 18.83
CA MET A 109 -9.96 -16.80 19.96
C MET A 109 -8.82 -16.40 20.92
N LYS A 110 -7.65 -17.03 20.82
CA LYS A 110 -6.44 -16.70 21.62
C LYS A 110 -5.51 -15.72 20.95
N ALA A 111 -5.69 -15.44 19.66
CA ALA A 111 -4.79 -14.60 18.90
C ALA A 111 -4.88 -13.12 19.30
N LYS A 112 -3.74 -12.42 19.27
CA LYS A 112 -3.64 -10.95 19.49
C LYS A 112 -4.51 -10.10 18.53
N LYS A 113 -5.09 -10.73 17.50
CA LYS A 113 -5.93 -10.13 16.46
C LYS A 113 -7.43 -10.23 16.73
N ASN A 114 -7.85 -10.59 17.93
CA ASN A 114 -9.27 -10.71 18.27
C ASN A 114 -9.95 -9.33 18.25
N LYS A 115 -10.64 -9.05 17.15
CA LYS A 115 -11.41 -7.80 16.93
C LYS A 115 -12.90 -8.11 17.14
N PRO A 116 -13.55 -7.54 18.15
CA PRO A 116 -14.96 -7.84 18.43
C PRO A 116 -15.93 -7.42 17.33
N SER A 117 -15.53 -6.50 16.44
CA SER A 117 -16.32 -6.07 15.27
C SER A 117 -16.10 -6.97 14.04
N GLU A 118 -15.13 -7.88 14.07
CA GLU A 118 -14.81 -8.77 12.98
C GLU A 118 -15.37 -10.17 13.26
N PHE A 119 -16.39 -10.56 12.51
CA PHE A 119 -17.10 -11.82 12.72
C PHE A 119 -16.58 -12.94 11.79
N SER A 120 -15.53 -12.71 11.02
CA SER A 120 -14.94 -13.67 10.08
C SER A 120 -14.43 -14.96 10.73
N ILE A 121 -14.16 -14.93 12.05
CA ILE A 121 -13.80 -16.14 12.81
C ILE A 121 -14.97 -17.09 13.01
N PHE A 122 -16.22 -16.61 12.86
CA PHE A 122 -17.42 -17.40 13.03
C PHE A 122 -17.86 -17.96 11.67
N LYS A 123 -17.40 -19.14 11.34
CA LYS A 123 -17.70 -19.81 10.08
C LYS A 123 -18.99 -20.62 10.17
N LEU A 124 -19.71 -20.70 9.06
CA LEU A 124 -20.94 -21.49 8.95
C LEU A 124 -20.64 -22.87 8.37
N TYR A 125 -21.22 -23.90 8.98
CA TYR A 125 -21.07 -25.30 8.57
C TYR A 125 -22.44 -25.96 8.42
N GLN A 126 -22.53 -26.96 7.56
CA GLN A 126 -23.68 -27.85 7.43
C GLN A 126 -23.26 -29.29 7.72
N SER A 127 -24.17 -30.05 8.37
CA SER A 127 -24.04 -31.50 8.57
C SER A 127 -25.33 -32.24 8.27
N GLU A 128 -25.24 -33.51 7.95
CA GLU A 128 -26.41 -34.34 7.79
C GLU A 128 -27.10 -34.66 9.12
N LYS A 129 -26.34 -34.77 10.19
CA LYS A 129 -26.84 -35.12 11.53
C LYS A 129 -26.58 -33.99 12.54
N PHE A 130 -27.59 -33.71 13.40
CA PHE A 130 -27.49 -32.65 14.40
C PHE A 130 -26.42 -32.91 15.47
N ASP A 131 -26.19 -34.14 15.86
CA ASP A 131 -25.27 -34.50 16.93
C ASP A 131 -23.89 -34.92 16.43
N ASP A 132 -23.70 -35.12 15.12
CA ASP A 132 -22.44 -35.50 14.49
C ASP A 132 -21.95 -34.42 13.52
N TRP A 133 -20.81 -33.82 13.87
CA TRP A 133 -20.18 -32.72 13.10
C TRP A 133 -18.78 -33.12 12.59
N SER A 134 -18.44 -34.42 12.59
CA SER A 134 -17.15 -34.90 12.12
C SER A 134 -16.98 -34.75 10.60
N SER A 135 -18.06 -34.87 9.84
CA SER A 135 -18.13 -34.71 8.38
C SER A 135 -18.72 -33.37 7.94
N ALA A 136 -18.73 -32.36 8.82
CA ALA A 136 -19.33 -31.07 8.53
C ALA A 136 -18.61 -30.32 7.40
N VAL A 137 -19.37 -29.77 6.45
CA VAL A 137 -18.86 -28.99 5.31
C VAL A 137 -18.99 -27.51 5.62
N GLU A 138 -17.89 -26.75 5.42
CA GLU A 138 -17.90 -25.29 5.54
C GLU A 138 -18.66 -24.66 4.37
N ILE A 139 -19.58 -23.73 4.67
CA ILE A 139 -20.36 -23.00 3.69
C ILE A 139 -19.60 -21.72 3.35
N LEU A 140 -18.96 -21.68 2.18
CA LEU A 140 -18.17 -20.54 1.72
C LEU A 140 -19.01 -19.38 1.21
N ASP A 141 -20.11 -19.67 0.50
CA ASP A 141 -21.08 -18.68 0.02
C ASP A 141 -22.38 -18.79 0.84
N GLU A 142 -22.41 -18.07 1.96
CA GLU A 142 -23.57 -18.03 2.84
C GLU A 142 -24.80 -17.42 2.16
N ASN A 143 -24.64 -16.45 1.25
CA ASN A 143 -25.76 -15.81 0.57
C ASN A 143 -26.47 -16.79 -0.37
N ALA A 144 -25.71 -17.56 -1.13
CA ALA A 144 -26.28 -18.60 -2.00
C ALA A 144 -26.97 -19.68 -1.17
N PHE A 145 -26.37 -20.12 -0.07
CA PHE A 145 -26.95 -21.10 0.85
C PHE A 145 -28.30 -20.62 1.43
N TRP A 146 -28.33 -19.42 2.00
CA TRP A 146 -29.57 -18.88 2.59
C TRP A 146 -30.65 -18.64 1.52
N LYS A 147 -30.25 -18.20 0.32
CA LYS A 147 -31.18 -18.01 -0.78
C LYS A 147 -31.88 -19.33 -1.18
N GLN A 148 -31.15 -20.42 -1.13
CA GLN A 148 -31.69 -21.76 -1.48
C GLN A 148 -32.75 -22.24 -0.46
N TYR A 149 -32.53 -21.96 0.85
CA TYR A 149 -33.37 -22.53 1.91
C TYR A 149 -34.35 -21.52 2.52
N LEU A 150 -33.91 -20.29 2.80
CA LEU A 150 -34.66 -19.31 3.59
C LEU A 150 -35.12 -18.07 2.81
N GLY A 151 -34.81 -18.02 1.51
CA GLY A 151 -35.22 -16.94 0.62
C GLY A 151 -34.14 -15.93 0.26
N GLY A 152 -34.39 -15.15 -0.78
CA GLY A 152 -33.50 -14.13 -1.27
C GLY A 152 -33.31 -13.01 -0.24
N ASN A 153 -32.06 -12.53 -0.08
CA ASN A 153 -31.72 -11.47 0.86
C ASN A 153 -32.02 -11.78 2.36
N PHE A 154 -32.17 -13.05 2.73
CA PHE A 154 -32.51 -13.46 4.11
C PHE A 154 -31.60 -12.81 5.16
N GLN A 155 -30.25 -12.87 4.99
CA GLN A 155 -29.32 -12.29 5.96
C GLN A 155 -29.45 -10.77 6.08
N LYS A 156 -29.66 -10.07 4.96
CA LYS A 156 -29.84 -8.60 4.96
C LYS A 156 -31.14 -8.18 5.66
N ASN A 157 -32.19 -8.94 5.45
CA ASN A 157 -33.54 -8.65 5.95
C ASN A 157 -33.80 -9.25 7.34
N PHE A 158 -32.85 -10.02 7.89
CA PHE A 158 -33.06 -10.77 9.14
C PHE A 158 -33.49 -9.87 10.31
N ASP A 159 -32.82 -8.74 10.53
CA ASP A 159 -33.11 -7.82 11.64
C ASP A 159 -34.41 -7.04 11.45
N VAL A 160 -34.97 -7.00 10.24
CA VAL A 160 -36.21 -6.28 9.94
C VAL A 160 -37.40 -7.23 9.88
N LEU A 161 -37.18 -8.48 9.47
CA LEU A 161 -38.25 -9.46 9.28
C LEU A 161 -38.33 -10.53 10.38
N ASN A 162 -37.20 -10.94 10.93
CA ASN A 162 -37.15 -12.10 11.81
C ASN A 162 -36.72 -11.82 13.23
N TYR A 163 -36.09 -10.67 13.50
CA TYR A 163 -35.53 -10.36 14.79
C TYR A 163 -35.83 -8.92 15.25
N LEU A 164 -36.65 -8.77 16.28
CA LEU A 164 -36.89 -7.50 16.98
C LEU A 164 -36.07 -7.48 18.27
N GLN A 165 -35.13 -6.57 18.35
CA GLN A 165 -34.30 -6.31 19.53
C GLN A 165 -35.07 -5.46 20.56
N GLN A 166 -34.79 -5.64 21.84
CA GLN A 166 -35.42 -4.92 22.97
C GLN A 166 -35.44 -3.38 22.79
N ASP A 167 -34.30 -2.82 22.33
CA ASP A 167 -34.16 -1.36 22.15
C ASP A 167 -34.33 -0.92 20.67
N SER A 168 -34.90 -1.77 19.81
CA SER A 168 -34.97 -1.52 18.39
C SER A 168 -36.02 -0.51 18.01
N LYS A 169 -35.73 0.76 18.27
CA LYS A 169 -36.53 1.90 17.78
C LYS A 169 -36.07 2.33 16.37
N ALA A 170 -35.03 1.72 15.84
CA ALA A 170 -34.39 2.11 14.58
C ALA A 170 -35.33 2.03 13.36
N LEU A 171 -36.31 1.13 13.37
CA LEU A 171 -37.37 1.09 12.34
C LEU A 171 -38.30 2.33 12.37
N ILE A 172 -38.41 2.97 13.53
CA ILE A 172 -39.32 4.10 13.79
C ILE A 172 -38.57 5.42 13.87
N ILE A 173 -37.47 5.46 14.62
CA ILE A 173 -36.59 6.61 14.78
C ILE A 173 -35.23 6.25 14.21
N PRO A 174 -34.88 6.76 13.03
CA PRO A 174 -33.53 6.56 12.49
C PRO A 174 -32.51 7.21 13.42
N ASP A 175 -31.43 6.48 13.74
CA ASP A 175 -30.30 7.04 14.47
C ASP A 175 -29.64 8.15 13.62
N GLY A 176 -29.67 9.39 14.13
CA GLY A 176 -29.16 10.58 13.43
C GLY A 176 -27.66 10.59 13.11
N CYS A 177 -26.93 9.50 13.38
CA CYS A 177 -25.51 9.37 13.12
C CYS A 177 -25.14 8.89 11.70
N CYS A 178 -26.14 8.52 10.89
CA CYS A 178 -25.91 8.06 9.50
C CYS A 178 -26.89 8.78 8.57
N GLU A 179 -26.38 9.65 7.72
CA GLU A 179 -27.14 10.37 6.68
C GLU A 179 -27.94 9.46 5.72
N ASP A 180 -27.68 8.16 5.72
CA ASP A 180 -28.21 7.19 4.77
C ASP A 180 -29.34 6.30 5.31
N THR A 181 -29.73 6.41 6.58
CA THR A 181 -30.77 5.56 7.20
C THR A 181 -32.12 6.24 7.28
N THR A 182 -32.68 6.66 6.17
CA THR A 182 -34.10 7.02 6.14
C THR A 182 -34.95 5.76 6.30
N ARG A 183 -36.09 5.86 7.02
CA ARG A 183 -37.08 4.78 7.17
C ARG A 183 -37.42 4.12 5.82
N THR A 184 -37.47 4.90 4.77
CA THR A 184 -37.73 4.44 3.40
C THR A 184 -36.66 3.45 2.91
N LYS A 185 -35.37 3.75 3.14
CA LYS A 185 -34.25 2.87 2.71
C LYS A 185 -34.28 1.53 3.43
N GLN A 186 -34.61 1.51 4.73
CA GLN A 186 -34.71 0.25 5.48
C GLN A 186 -35.82 -0.67 4.92
N ILE A 187 -36.92 -0.10 4.41
CA ILE A 187 -38.02 -0.86 3.81
C ILE A 187 -37.73 -1.17 2.33
N GLU A 188 -36.99 -0.32 1.62
CA GLU A 188 -36.63 -0.54 0.21
C GLU A 188 -35.90 -1.87 -0.03
N HIS A 189 -35.06 -2.30 0.90
CA HIS A 189 -34.41 -3.60 0.83
C HIS A 189 -35.39 -4.78 0.85
N LEU A 190 -36.50 -4.63 1.54
CA LEU A 190 -37.53 -5.69 1.65
C LEU A 190 -38.31 -5.87 0.36
N ILE A 191 -38.45 -4.81 -0.42
CA ILE A 191 -39.26 -4.80 -1.62
C ILE A 191 -38.45 -5.01 -2.92
N ASN A 192 -37.22 -5.53 -2.79
CA ASN A 192 -36.33 -5.89 -3.91
C ASN A 192 -36.09 -4.74 -4.91
N LEU A 193 -35.97 -3.52 -4.43
CA LEU A 193 -35.64 -2.34 -5.26
C LEU A 193 -34.15 -2.26 -5.65
N ASP A 194 -33.32 -3.16 -5.14
CA ASP A 194 -31.86 -3.14 -5.35
C ASP A 194 -31.52 -3.08 -6.86
N GLU A 195 -32.22 -3.85 -7.69
CA GLU A 195 -31.97 -3.84 -9.14
C GLU A 195 -32.42 -2.51 -9.79
N LEU A 196 -33.53 -1.96 -9.38
CA LEU A 196 -34.05 -0.70 -9.91
C LEU A 196 -33.17 0.48 -9.47
N ASN A 197 -32.75 0.49 -8.21
CA ASN A 197 -31.82 1.48 -7.70
C ASN A 197 -30.47 1.39 -8.40
N ALA A 198 -29.92 0.19 -8.62
CA ALA A 198 -28.69 -0.02 -9.38
C ALA A 198 -28.81 0.52 -10.82
N ARG A 199 -29.98 0.32 -11.48
CA ARG A 199 -30.24 0.90 -12.81
C ARG A 199 -30.28 2.43 -12.78
N LEU A 200 -30.91 3.03 -11.76
CA LEU A 200 -30.92 4.49 -11.58
C LEU A 200 -29.52 5.05 -11.32
N ASP A 201 -28.72 4.38 -10.51
CA ASP A 201 -27.33 4.80 -10.24
C ASP A 201 -26.46 4.64 -11.49
N ASN A 202 -26.67 3.61 -12.31
CA ASN A 202 -26.02 3.49 -13.61
C ASN A 202 -26.38 4.65 -14.54
N ILE A 203 -27.66 5.08 -14.58
CA ILE A 203 -28.05 6.26 -15.37
C ILE A 203 -27.36 7.52 -14.86
N ARG A 204 -27.23 7.69 -13.55
CA ARG A 204 -26.49 8.83 -12.96
C ARG A 204 -25.02 8.81 -13.35
N ASN A 205 -24.38 7.65 -13.27
CA ASN A 205 -22.99 7.50 -13.71
C ASN A 205 -22.82 7.81 -15.19
N LEU A 206 -23.78 7.36 -16.03
CA LEU A 206 -23.81 7.68 -17.47
C LEU A 206 -24.01 9.20 -17.71
N LYS A 207 -24.85 9.88 -16.92
CA LYS A 207 -25.02 11.35 -17.00
C LYS A 207 -23.74 12.09 -16.61
N LEU A 208 -23.01 11.63 -15.58
CA LEU A 208 -21.70 12.18 -15.20
C LEU A 208 -20.67 11.99 -16.31
N ALA A 209 -20.57 10.77 -16.86
CA ALA A 209 -19.67 10.48 -17.96
C ALA A 209 -20.01 11.30 -19.21
N ARG A 210 -21.30 11.44 -19.54
CA ARG A 210 -21.78 12.30 -20.63
C ARG A 210 -21.40 13.78 -20.39
N LYS A 211 -21.57 14.30 -19.16
CA LYS A 211 -21.17 15.67 -18.83
C LYS A 211 -19.67 15.87 -19.05
N GLN A 212 -18.84 14.96 -18.58
CA GLN A 212 -17.39 15.01 -18.80
C GLN A 212 -17.05 14.98 -20.30
N ALA A 213 -17.70 14.11 -21.07
CA ALA A 213 -17.52 14.03 -22.52
C ALA A 213 -17.95 15.33 -23.22
N TYR A 214 -19.07 15.93 -22.81
CA TYR A 214 -19.53 17.20 -23.32
C TYR A 214 -18.52 18.33 -23.03
N ASP A 215 -18.11 18.48 -21.78
CA ASP A 215 -17.17 19.53 -21.37
C ASP A 215 -15.82 19.37 -22.09
N HIS A 216 -15.37 18.14 -22.29
CA HIS A 216 -14.16 17.83 -23.06
C HIS A 216 -14.30 18.25 -24.53
N GLU A 217 -15.40 17.84 -25.18
CA GLU A 217 -15.63 18.13 -26.60
C GLU A 217 -15.85 19.63 -26.86
N VAL A 218 -16.52 20.34 -25.94
CA VAL A 218 -16.67 21.82 -26.00
C VAL A 218 -15.30 22.51 -25.94
N LYS A 219 -14.40 22.01 -25.11
CA LYS A 219 -13.01 22.49 -25.02
C LYS A 219 -12.26 22.28 -26.33
N ILE A 220 -12.36 21.07 -26.90
CA ILE A 220 -11.75 20.75 -28.22
C ILE A 220 -12.30 21.66 -29.31
N ARG A 221 -13.63 21.83 -29.39
CA ARG A 221 -14.25 22.71 -30.35
C ARG A 221 -13.79 24.17 -30.22
N GLY A 222 -13.64 24.63 -28.95
CA GLY A 222 -13.15 25.98 -28.68
C GLY A 222 -11.73 26.22 -29.22
N THR A 223 -10.82 25.27 -28.96
CA THR A 223 -9.44 25.34 -29.52
C THR A 223 -9.42 25.25 -31.04
N LEU A 224 -10.15 24.29 -31.61
CA LEU A 224 -10.23 24.14 -33.08
C LEU A 224 -10.80 25.36 -33.78
N LYS A 225 -11.79 26.03 -33.16
CA LYS A 225 -12.36 27.27 -33.71
C LYS A 225 -11.31 28.36 -33.84
N VAL A 226 -10.52 28.59 -32.79
CA VAL A 226 -9.43 29.58 -32.78
C VAL A 226 -8.38 29.24 -33.82
N GLU A 227 -7.97 27.97 -33.89
CA GLU A 227 -6.97 27.50 -34.86
C GLU A 227 -7.45 27.67 -36.32
N VAL A 228 -8.71 27.33 -36.61
CA VAL A 228 -9.29 27.49 -37.94
C VAL A 228 -9.35 29.00 -38.33
N GLU A 229 -9.75 29.89 -37.41
CA GLU A 229 -9.78 31.33 -37.65
C GLU A 229 -8.38 31.90 -37.88
N GLN A 230 -7.38 31.47 -37.09
CA GLN A 230 -5.99 31.88 -37.27
C GLN A 230 -5.41 31.42 -38.62
N LEU A 231 -5.60 30.15 -38.97
CA LEU A 231 -5.16 29.62 -40.27
C LEU A 231 -5.86 30.30 -41.44
N LYS A 232 -7.15 30.65 -41.29
CA LYS A 232 -7.90 31.38 -42.30
C LYS A 232 -7.28 32.77 -42.63
N LEU A 233 -6.75 33.47 -41.62
CA LEU A 233 -6.04 34.74 -41.80
C LEU A 233 -4.68 34.56 -42.49
N GLN A 234 -4.08 33.38 -42.43
CA GLN A 234 -2.79 33.06 -43.03
C GLN A 234 -2.92 32.48 -44.46
N LEU A 235 -4.14 32.22 -44.93
CA LEU A 235 -4.36 31.70 -46.27
C LEU A 235 -3.86 32.70 -47.31
N SER A 236 -2.90 32.29 -48.11
CA SER A 236 -2.40 33.00 -49.29
C SER A 236 -2.56 32.11 -50.52
N THR A 237 -2.71 32.76 -51.69
CA THR A 237 -2.74 32.00 -52.95
C THR A 237 -1.36 31.36 -53.20
N PRO A 238 -1.27 30.04 -53.39
CA PRO A 238 -0.01 29.40 -53.75
C PRO A 238 0.53 29.99 -55.06
N GLY A 239 1.84 30.29 -55.08
CA GLY A 239 2.55 30.66 -56.33
C GLY A 239 2.74 29.48 -57.28
N GLN A 240 3.44 29.69 -58.36
CA GLN A 240 3.81 28.59 -59.26
C GLN A 240 4.65 27.53 -58.52
N ALA A 241 4.34 26.26 -58.72
CA ALA A 241 5.09 25.17 -58.11
C ALA A 241 6.56 25.20 -58.53
N ILE A 242 7.46 25.23 -57.55
CA ILE A 242 8.90 25.22 -57.75
C ILE A 242 9.40 23.84 -57.29
N GLU A 243 10.17 23.16 -58.15
CA GLU A 243 10.79 21.90 -57.80
C GLU A 243 11.84 22.07 -56.69
N TYR A 244 11.92 21.08 -55.83
CA TYR A 244 12.89 21.09 -54.73
C TYR A 244 14.33 21.02 -55.29
N PHE A 245 15.19 21.89 -54.77
CA PHE A 245 16.62 21.86 -55.00
C PHE A 245 17.37 22.16 -53.70
N ARG A 246 18.58 21.65 -53.59
CA ARG A 246 19.46 21.88 -52.44
C ARG A 246 20.41 23.05 -52.71
N LEU A 247 20.62 23.89 -51.70
CA LEU A 247 21.70 24.88 -51.69
C LEU A 247 22.96 24.36 -50.99
N THR A 248 22.82 23.47 -49.98
CA THR A 248 23.95 22.86 -49.30
C THR A 248 24.42 21.61 -50.04
N THR A 249 25.73 21.44 -50.21
CA THR A 249 26.32 20.32 -50.98
C THR A 249 26.81 19.17 -50.06
N ASN A 250 26.89 19.40 -48.76
CA ASN A 250 27.37 18.46 -47.74
C ASN A 250 26.26 17.59 -47.14
N ASP A 251 26.58 16.72 -46.17
CA ASP A 251 25.59 15.88 -45.47
C ASP A 251 24.74 16.61 -44.43
N LEU A 252 25.07 17.87 -44.12
CA LEU A 252 24.25 18.69 -43.27
C LEU A 252 23.04 19.22 -44.05
N ILE A 253 21.83 18.88 -43.60
CA ILE A 253 20.61 19.34 -44.24
C ILE A 253 19.88 20.20 -43.20
N PRO A 254 20.12 21.53 -43.25
CA PRO A 254 19.32 22.43 -42.39
C PRO A 254 17.86 22.38 -42.78
N ILE A 255 16.97 22.68 -41.82
CA ILE A 255 15.53 22.56 -42.02
C ILE A 255 15.07 23.36 -43.24
N TRP A 256 15.56 24.59 -43.44
CA TRP A 256 15.22 25.44 -44.55
C TRP A 256 15.70 24.91 -45.94
N ASP A 257 16.70 24.02 -45.92
CA ASP A 257 17.20 23.39 -47.15
C ASP A 257 16.71 21.93 -47.32
N SER A 258 15.82 21.46 -46.46
CA SER A 258 15.21 20.16 -46.58
C SER A 258 14.11 20.15 -47.67
N LYS A 259 13.72 18.95 -48.14
CA LYS A 259 12.58 18.76 -49.03
C LYS A 259 11.25 19.16 -48.39
N THR A 260 11.16 19.11 -47.07
CA THR A 260 10.00 19.54 -46.28
C THR A 260 10.46 20.54 -45.22
N PRO A 261 10.69 21.80 -45.58
CA PRO A 261 11.24 22.83 -44.71
C PRO A 261 10.26 23.20 -43.58
N LEU A 262 8.98 22.94 -43.80
CA LEU A 262 7.89 23.20 -42.88
C LEU A 262 7.02 21.95 -42.71
N THR A 263 6.48 21.79 -41.50
CA THR A 263 5.50 20.76 -41.16
C THR A 263 4.32 21.41 -40.43
N THR A 264 3.20 20.70 -40.33
CA THR A 264 2.00 21.19 -39.60
C THR A 264 2.30 21.63 -38.16
N GLU A 265 3.27 21.01 -37.51
CA GLU A 265 3.69 21.34 -36.13
C GLU A 265 4.63 22.54 -36.09
N ARG A 266 5.23 22.91 -37.22
CA ARG A 266 6.24 23.95 -37.37
C ARG A 266 5.82 25.06 -38.32
N LEU A 267 4.54 25.31 -38.47
CA LEU A 267 4.03 26.43 -39.30
C LEU A 267 4.53 27.78 -38.81
N ASN A 268 4.65 27.96 -37.49
CA ASN A 268 5.14 29.20 -36.88
C ASN A 268 6.63 29.45 -37.11
N ASP A 269 7.37 28.43 -37.57
CA ASP A 269 8.79 28.58 -37.89
C ASP A 269 9.03 29.20 -39.28
N TYR A 270 7.98 29.43 -40.06
CA TYR A 270 8.09 30.04 -41.41
C TYR A 270 8.92 31.31 -41.44
N PRO A 271 8.68 32.34 -40.59
CA PRO A 271 9.49 33.55 -40.56
C PRO A 271 10.96 33.25 -40.26
N ASN A 272 11.23 32.30 -39.35
CA ASN A 272 12.58 31.90 -38.97
C ASN A 272 13.30 31.21 -40.15
N GLN A 273 12.60 30.38 -40.93
CA GLN A 273 13.18 29.72 -42.10
C GLN A 273 13.52 30.76 -43.19
N LEU A 274 12.65 31.73 -43.43
CA LEU A 274 12.93 32.83 -44.35
C LEU A 274 14.11 33.71 -43.89
N ALA A 275 14.12 34.06 -42.59
CA ALA A 275 15.22 34.82 -42.00
C ALA A 275 16.56 34.08 -42.12
N SER A 276 16.56 32.76 -41.91
CA SER A 276 17.75 31.93 -42.07
C SER A 276 18.27 31.95 -43.51
N VAL A 277 17.38 31.88 -44.50
CA VAL A 277 17.83 31.91 -45.92
C VAL A 277 18.31 33.32 -46.32
N ASN A 278 17.71 34.38 -45.78
CA ASN A 278 18.17 35.76 -46.02
C ASN A 278 19.54 36.03 -45.43
N LEU A 279 19.91 35.37 -44.30
CA LEU A 279 21.28 35.43 -43.74
C LEU A 279 22.35 34.87 -44.66
N LEU A 280 22.00 34.02 -45.67
CA LEU A 280 22.94 33.54 -46.66
C LEU A 280 23.51 34.67 -47.52
N GLU A 281 22.79 35.72 -47.81
CA GLU A 281 23.31 36.90 -48.56
C GLU A 281 24.50 37.47 -47.80
N THR A 282 24.34 37.72 -46.49
CA THR A 282 25.40 38.25 -45.63
C THR A 282 26.60 37.31 -45.53
N LEU A 283 26.35 35.98 -45.48
CA LEU A 283 27.43 35.02 -45.44
C LEU A 283 28.22 34.93 -46.74
N VAL A 284 27.57 35.10 -47.89
CA VAL A 284 28.24 35.10 -49.18
C VAL A 284 29.09 36.38 -49.35
N GLU A 285 28.59 37.53 -48.93
CA GLU A 285 29.33 38.80 -48.94
C GLU A 285 30.59 38.79 -48.06
N HIS A 286 30.54 38.11 -46.92
CA HIS A 286 31.61 38.06 -45.90
C HIS A 286 32.31 36.69 -45.83
N SER A 287 32.36 35.93 -46.93
CA SER A 287 32.88 34.57 -46.95
C SER A 287 34.33 34.42 -46.47
N GLU A 288 35.17 35.43 -46.70
CA GLU A 288 36.60 35.42 -46.27
C GLU A 288 36.73 35.57 -44.75
N GLU A 289 35.90 36.39 -44.13
CA GLU A 289 35.82 36.56 -42.69
C GLU A 289 35.32 35.28 -41.98
N VAL A 290 34.32 34.61 -42.56
CA VAL A 290 33.88 33.31 -42.11
C VAL A 290 35.01 32.27 -42.09
N ALA A 291 35.89 32.30 -43.13
CA ALA A 291 37.02 31.40 -43.20
C ALA A 291 38.06 31.65 -42.08
N ILE A 292 38.35 32.92 -41.77
CA ILE A 292 39.25 33.30 -40.65
C ILE A 292 38.66 32.85 -39.31
N ARG A 293 37.41 33.18 -39.03
CA ARG A 293 36.76 32.78 -37.79
C ARG A 293 36.68 31.25 -37.62
N GLU A 294 36.41 30.49 -38.67
CA GLU A 294 36.39 29.03 -38.60
C GLU A 294 37.76 28.44 -38.32
N ARG A 295 38.84 29.00 -38.93
CA ARG A 295 40.20 28.56 -38.57
C ARG A 295 40.51 28.81 -37.09
N ASN A 296 40.19 30.00 -36.57
CA ASN A 296 40.40 30.35 -35.19
C ASN A 296 39.54 29.49 -34.25
N ARG A 297 38.26 29.21 -34.61
CA ARG A 297 37.36 28.34 -33.84
C ARG A 297 37.92 26.92 -33.73
N LYS A 298 38.37 26.34 -34.85
CA LYS A 298 38.98 25.00 -34.88
C LYS A 298 40.23 24.93 -33.98
N LYS A 299 41.06 25.98 -34.01
CA LYS A 299 42.21 26.10 -33.10
C LYS A 299 41.76 26.24 -31.64
N SER A 300 40.80 27.10 -31.35
CA SER A 300 40.27 27.30 -30.00
C SER A 300 39.56 26.06 -29.42
N ALA A 301 38.80 25.32 -30.24
CA ALA A 301 38.18 24.08 -29.86
C ALA A 301 39.20 23.00 -29.47
N PHE A 302 40.30 22.93 -30.23
CA PHE A 302 41.39 22.02 -29.92
C PHE A 302 42.05 22.33 -28.56
N LEU A 303 42.21 23.61 -28.20
CA LEU A 303 42.78 24.03 -26.92
C LEU A 303 41.92 23.63 -25.70
N LYS A 304 40.65 23.28 -25.89
CA LYS A 304 39.72 22.83 -24.85
C LYS A 304 39.63 21.31 -24.74
N THR A 305 40.29 20.55 -25.64
CA THR A 305 40.24 19.10 -25.61
C THR A 305 41.06 18.50 -24.47
N GLU A 306 40.64 17.36 -23.99
CA GLU A 306 41.37 16.57 -23.00
C GLU A 306 42.75 16.18 -23.50
N ASP A 307 42.90 15.88 -24.79
CA ASP A 307 44.17 15.60 -25.43
C ASP A 307 45.19 16.74 -25.30
N PHE A 308 44.74 17.99 -25.45
CA PHE A 308 45.61 19.13 -25.24
C PHE A 308 46.04 19.27 -23.79
N VAL A 309 45.09 19.16 -22.88
CA VAL A 309 45.33 19.22 -21.39
C VAL A 309 46.32 18.12 -20.99
N LEU A 310 46.09 16.88 -21.44
CA LEU A 310 46.98 15.74 -21.17
C LEU A 310 48.35 15.92 -21.79
N THR A 311 48.44 16.53 -22.98
CA THR A 311 49.72 16.82 -23.62
C THR A 311 50.57 17.79 -22.79
N VAL A 312 50.00 18.88 -22.32
CA VAL A 312 50.69 19.87 -21.46
C VAL A 312 51.16 19.21 -20.16
N ARG A 313 50.33 18.36 -19.57
CA ARG A 313 50.60 17.72 -18.26
C ARG A 313 51.64 16.59 -18.36
N LEU A 314 51.58 15.76 -19.40
CA LEU A 314 52.27 14.47 -19.40
C LEU A 314 53.39 14.37 -20.43
N ALA A 315 53.34 15.08 -21.58
CA ALA A 315 54.18 14.82 -22.69
C ALA A 315 55.71 14.94 -22.40
N SER A 316 56.10 15.87 -21.52
CA SER A 316 57.51 16.05 -21.05
C SER A 316 57.98 14.93 -20.11
N HIS A 317 57.04 14.15 -19.56
CA HIS A 317 57.34 13.18 -18.50
C HIS A 317 57.23 11.73 -18.97
N ILE A 318 56.74 11.49 -20.17
CA ILE A 318 56.50 10.12 -20.72
C ILE A 318 57.78 9.24 -20.71
N ASP A 319 58.93 9.83 -20.94
CA ASP A 319 60.20 9.10 -20.93
C ASP A 319 60.55 8.49 -19.57
N ARG A 320 59.99 9.04 -18.50
CA ARG A 320 60.18 8.56 -17.11
C ARG A 320 59.37 7.32 -16.78
N LEU A 321 58.46 6.88 -17.61
CA LEU A 321 57.51 5.76 -17.32
C LEU A 321 58.25 4.47 -16.92
N LYS A 322 59.32 4.10 -17.64
CA LYS A 322 60.08 2.89 -17.33
C LYS A 322 60.74 2.95 -15.94
N SER A 323 61.37 4.07 -15.61
CA SER A 323 62.01 4.24 -14.31
C SER A 323 61.02 4.25 -13.17
N LEU A 324 59.90 4.93 -13.33
CA LEU A 324 58.82 4.94 -12.32
C LEU A 324 58.20 3.57 -12.06
N ARG A 325 58.04 2.75 -13.11
CA ARG A 325 57.55 1.37 -12.96
C ARG A 325 58.52 0.49 -12.16
N GLU A 326 59.81 0.68 -12.40
CA GLU A 326 60.83 -0.08 -11.68
C GLU A 326 60.87 0.33 -10.19
N LEU A 327 60.78 1.61 -9.90
CA LEU A 327 60.67 2.13 -8.50
C LEU A 327 59.39 1.60 -7.79
N ARG A 328 58.25 1.50 -8.52
CA ARG A 328 57.01 0.89 -7.97
C ARG A 328 57.19 -0.57 -7.61
N LYS A 329 57.86 -1.35 -8.49
CA LYS A 329 58.16 -2.75 -8.17
C LYS A 329 58.98 -2.94 -6.94
N GLN A 330 59.96 -2.03 -6.69
CA GLN A 330 60.78 -2.05 -5.51
C GLN A 330 60.01 -1.58 -4.26
N ARG A 331 59.11 -0.62 -4.39
CA ARG A 331 58.34 0.00 -3.34
C ARG A 331 57.21 -0.89 -2.80
N LYS A 332 56.42 -1.50 -3.68
CA LYS A 332 55.23 -2.29 -3.32
C LYS A 332 55.46 -3.36 -2.25
N PRO A 333 56.53 -4.18 -2.32
CA PRO A 333 56.75 -5.17 -1.26
C PRO A 333 57.07 -4.54 0.10
N LEU A 334 57.79 -3.41 0.11
CA LEU A 334 58.10 -2.70 1.37
C LEU A 334 56.88 -2.12 2.03
N GLU A 335 55.97 -1.50 1.29
CA GLU A 335 54.69 -0.99 1.81
C GLU A 335 53.81 -2.10 2.34
N LYS A 336 53.72 -3.20 1.64
CA LYS A 336 52.90 -4.34 2.02
C LYS A 336 53.30 -4.88 3.40
N VAL A 337 54.61 -4.95 3.63
CA VAL A 337 55.13 -5.35 4.95
C VAL A 337 54.72 -4.36 6.06
N ILE A 338 54.82 -3.07 5.78
CA ILE A 338 54.43 -2.04 6.77
C ILE A 338 52.93 -2.10 7.04
N MET A 339 52.10 -2.24 6.02
CA MET A 339 50.63 -2.31 6.19
C MET A 339 50.19 -3.55 6.98
N VAL A 340 50.73 -4.71 6.62
CA VAL A 340 50.39 -5.98 7.31
C VAL A 340 50.86 -5.95 8.76
N ALA A 341 52.06 -5.47 8.98
CA ALA A 341 52.61 -5.36 10.35
C ALA A 341 51.87 -4.36 11.24
N LYS A 342 51.30 -3.28 10.68
CA LYS A 342 50.45 -2.32 11.44
C LYS A 342 49.10 -2.91 11.83
N LYS A 343 48.52 -3.82 11.01
CA LYS A 343 47.20 -4.43 11.26
C LYS A 343 47.30 -5.69 12.11
N ASN A 344 48.20 -6.61 11.78
CA ASN A 344 48.36 -7.86 12.51
C ASN A 344 49.74 -8.49 12.28
N ALA A 345 50.56 -8.54 13.31
CA ALA A 345 51.94 -9.06 13.21
C ALA A 345 52.03 -10.55 12.76
N THR A 346 50.96 -11.32 12.88
CA THR A 346 50.87 -12.73 12.46
C THR A 346 50.79 -12.90 10.96
N GLU A 347 50.23 -11.97 10.22
CA GLU A 347 50.04 -12.06 8.76
C GLU A 347 51.31 -11.79 7.96
N LEU A 348 52.36 -11.30 8.60
CA LEU A 348 53.65 -11.10 7.96
C LEU A 348 54.30 -12.42 7.43
N LYS A 349 53.85 -13.58 7.86
CA LYS A 349 54.34 -14.89 7.42
C LYS A 349 53.96 -15.21 5.95
N GLU A 350 52.87 -14.67 5.46
CA GLU A 350 52.29 -14.99 4.14
C GLU A 350 52.80 -14.08 3.02
N VAL A 351 53.63 -13.06 3.37
CA VAL A 351 54.17 -12.15 2.37
C VAL A 351 55.46 -12.74 1.76
N ASP A 352 55.33 -13.29 0.56
CA ASP A 352 56.49 -13.76 -0.22
C ASP A 352 57.27 -12.55 -0.75
N LEU A 353 58.44 -12.26 -0.15
CA LEU A 353 59.29 -11.08 -0.42
C LEU A 353 60.71 -11.51 -0.78
N PRO A 354 60.95 -12.07 -2.02
CA PRO A 354 62.28 -12.58 -2.41
C PRO A 354 63.39 -11.55 -2.23
N GLN A 355 63.10 -10.29 -2.54
CA GLN A 355 64.13 -9.20 -2.48
C GLN A 355 64.40 -8.73 -1.01
N LEU A 356 63.44 -8.81 -0.13
CA LEU A 356 63.62 -8.48 1.29
C LEU A 356 64.32 -9.60 2.05
N LYS A 357 64.12 -10.86 1.64
CA LYS A 357 64.83 -11.98 2.23
C LYS A 357 66.36 -11.86 2.10
N GLN A 358 66.89 -11.22 1.11
CA GLN A 358 68.33 -11.05 0.88
C GLN A 358 68.97 -10.02 1.81
N SER A 359 68.31 -8.92 2.14
CA SER A 359 68.84 -7.82 2.97
C SER A 359 68.39 -7.86 4.44
N LEU A 360 67.34 -8.57 4.77
CA LEU A 360 66.69 -8.58 6.13
C LEU A 360 66.37 -10.01 6.60
N ALA A 361 66.99 -11.04 6.01
CA ALA A 361 66.67 -12.45 6.27
C ALA A 361 66.72 -12.84 7.75
N ASP A 362 67.78 -12.40 8.44
CA ASP A 362 68.03 -12.77 9.83
C ASP A 362 66.99 -12.17 10.77
N GLU A 363 66.62 -10.90 10.57
CA GLU A 363 65.57 -10.25 11.40
C GLU A 363 64.20 -10.81 11.12
N PHE A 364 63.90 -11.15 9.86
CA PHE A 364 62.63 -11.73 9.49
C PHE A 364 62.47 -13.17 10.04
N ASP A 365 63.54 -13.94 10.04
CA ASP A 365 63.55 -15.30 10.60
C ASP A 365 63.37 -15.29 12.13
N LYS A 366 64.08 -14.36 12.83
CA LYS A 366 63.84 -14.11 14.28
C LYS A 366 62.42 -13.70 14.59
N PHE A 367 61.87 -12.79 13.83
CA PHE A 367 60.48 -12.33 13.98
C PHE A 367 59.47 -13.50 13.74
N SER A 368 59.65 -14.30 12.69
CA SER A 368 58.81 -15.43 12.38
C SER A 368 58.80 -16.50 13.45
N LYS A 369 59.97 -16.79 14.06
CA LYS A 369 60.08 -17.72 15.21
C LYS A 369 59.34 -17.20 16.42
N LEU A 370 59.45 -15.90 16.74
CA LEU A 370 58.75 -15.27 17.87
C LEU A 370 57.23 -15.25 17.65
N VAL A 371 56.75 -15.04 16.42
CA VAL A 371 55.32 -15.09 16.11
C VAL A 371 54.76 -16.48 16.30
N LYS A 372 55.45 -17.54 15.85
CA LYS A 372 55.04 -18.95 16.09
C LYS A 372 54.95 -19.28 17.59
N GLN A 373 55.96 -18.81 18.38
CA GLN A 373 55.91 -18.96 19.83
C GLN A 373 54.75 -18.25 20.49
N LYS A 374 54.43 -17.05 20.02
CA LYS A 374 53.27 -16.28 20.50
C LYS A 374 51.97 -17.01 20.22
N GLU A 375 51.77 -17.52 19.00
CA GLU A 375 50.56 -18.28 18.63
C GLU A 375 50.39 -19.53 19.49
N GLN A 376 51.44 -20.29 19.70
CA GLN A 376 51.38 -21.46 20.57
C GLN A 376 50.98 -21.08 22.01
N LEU A 377 51.52 -19.99 22.54
CA LEU A 377 51.19 -19.50 23.90
C LEU A 377 49.74 -18.95 23.95
N GLN A 378 49.31 -18.26 22.92
CA GLN A 378 47.91 -17.78 22.83
C GLN A 378 46.89 -18.92 22.69
N THR A 379 47.19 -19.95 21.87
CA THR A 379 46.35 -21.14 21.75
C THR A 379 46.27 -21.89 23.08
N TYR A 380 47.40 -22.01 23.78
CA TYR A 380 47.39 -22.60 25.12
C TYR A 380 46.53 -21.79 26.10
N GLN A 381 46.65 -20.47 26.09
CA GLN A 381 45.87 -19.59 26.96
C GLN A 381 44.39 -19.55 26.61
N SER A 382 44.02 -19.55 25.33
CA SER A 382 42.60 -19.57 24.92
C SER A 382 41.92 -20.92 25.13
N THR A 383 42.62 -22.02 24.85
CA THR A 383 41.99 -23.34 24.90
C THR A 383 42.13 -23.96 26.30
N ILE A 384 43.34 -23.99 26.86
CA ILE A 384 43.59 -24.60 28.17
C ILE A 384 43.30 -23.60 29.30
N GLY A 385 43.61 -22.32 29.12
CA GLY A 385 43.31 -21.27 30.08
C GLY A 385 41.84 -21.10 30.34
N ASN A 386 41.02 -21.01 29.27
CA ASN A 386 39.55 -20.95 29.39
C ASN A 386 38.95 -22.18 30.03
N THR A 387 39.51 -23.39 29.76
CA THR A 387 39.06 -24.62 30.38
C THR A 387 39.41 -24.65 31.88
N LYS A 388 40.62 -24.16 32.23
CA LYS A 388 41.03 -24.00 33.65
C LYS A 388 40.20 -22.94 34.36
N THR A 389 39.86 -21.84 33.73
CA THR A 389 39.00 -20.79 34.31
C THR A 389 37.58 -21.34 34.57
N LYS A 390 37.00 -22.08 33.63
CA LYS A 390 35.71 -22.76 33.85
C LYS A 390 35.78 -23.83 34.97
N ALA A 391 36.90 -24.52 35.08
CA ALA A 391 37.11 -25.46 36.16
C ALA A 391 37.20 -24.77 37.54
N LEU A 392 37.81 -23.57 37.60
CA LEU A 392 37.81 -22.75 38.80
C LEU A 392 36.42 -22.25 39.18
N GLU A 393 35.64 -21.77 38.21
CA GLU A 393 34.25 -21.37 38.44
C GLU A 393 33.38 -22.52 38.95
N LEU A 394 33.54 -23.71 38.37
CA LEU A 394 32.81 -24.89 38.76
C LEU A 394 33.16 -25.32 40.19
N ARG A 395 34.45 -25.27 40.55
CA ARG A 395 34.93 -25.60 41.92
C ARG A 395 34.46 -24.58 42.96
N ASN A 396 34.45 -23.29 42.62
CA ASN A 396 33.88 -22.26 43.48
C ASN A 396 32.39 -22.46 43.73
N LYS A 397 31.64 -22.80 42.67
CA LYS A 397 30.23 -23.19 42.83
C LYS A 397 30.03 -24.42 43.66
N LEU A 398 30.84 -25.45 43.46
CA LEU A 398 30.81 -26.68 44.29
C LEU A 398 31.01 -26.35 45.76
N LYS A 399 32.00 -25.49 46.09
CA LYS A 399 32.28 -25.08 47.47
C LYS A 399 31.09 -24.42 48.16
N THR A 400 30.26 -23.67 47.41
CA THR A 400 29.07 -22.99 47.94
C THR A 400 27.81 -23.86 47.96
N THR A 401 27.84 -25.04 47.30
CA THR A 401 26.65 -25.89 47.12
C THR A 401 26.72 -27.17 47.95
N ILE A 402 27.90 -27.57 48.47
CA ILE A 402 28.08 -28.76 49.33
C ILE A 402 27.33 -28.54 50.66
N SER A 403 26.42 -29.47 51.00
CA SER A 403 25.63 -29.42 52.23
C SER A 403 26.43 -29.86 53.46
N GLU A 404 26.03 -29.44 54.68
CA GLU A 404 26.79 -29.61 55.94
C GLU A 404 27.15 -31.06 56.34
N ASN A 405 26.64 -32.08 55.65
CA ASN A 405 26.93 -33.51 55.95
C ASN A 405 27.48 -34.27 54.73
N GLU A 406 27.95 -33.62 53.70
CA GLU A 406 28.37 -34.25 52.45
C GLU A 406 29.90 -34.36 52.39
N ASN A 407 30.41 -35.57 52.58
CA ASN A 407 31.85 -35.87 52.62
C ASN A 407 32.40 -36.38 51.28
N SER A 408 31.56 -36.66 50.30
CA SER A 408 31.95 -37.18 48.99
C SER A 408 32.01 -36.06 47.96
N CYS A 409 33.05 -36.02 47.14
CA CYS A 409 33.16 -35.06 46.08
C CYS A 409 32.12 -35.31 44.99
N PRO A 410 31.17 -34.40 44.72
CA PRO A 410 30.13 -34.61 43.70
C PRO A 410 30.66 -34.72 42.28
N LEU A 411 31.93 -34.33 42.00
CA LEU A 411 32.54 -34.42 40.68
C LEU A 411 33.22 -35.78 40.42
N CYS A 412 33.90 -36.36 41.41
CA CYS A 412 34.65 -37.59 41.21
C CYS A 412 34.23 -38.75 42.13
N GLY A 413 33.26 -38.51 43.02
CA GLY A 413 32.74 -39.54 43.95
C GLY A 413 33.70 -39.93 45.09
N PHE A 414 34.87 -39.30 45.19
CA PHE A 414 35.84 -39.62 46.24
C PHE A 414 35.34 -39.16 47.61
N ASN A 415 35.40 -40.08 48.61
CA ASN A 415 34.97 -39.82 49.99
C ASN A 415 36.15 -39.35 50.84
N TYR A 416 36.03 -38.17 51.44
CA TYR A 416 37.07 -37.52 52.22
C TYR A 416 36.95 -37.73 53.72
N ASN A 417 36.10 -38.63 54.19
CA ASN A 417 35.81 -38.93 55.59
C ASN A 417 35.21 -37.77 56.42
N GLU A 418 35.64 -36.56 56.16
CA GLU A 418 35.15 -35.31 56.78
C GLU A 418 34.93 -34.23 55.70
N GLN A 419 33.88 -33.40 55.84
CA GLN A 419 33.56 -32.31 54.93
C GLN A 419 34.71 -31.29 54.84
N GLN A 420 35.40 -30.97 55.96
CA GLN A 420 36.48 -30.02 55.95
C GLN A 420 37.65 -30.47 55.06
N LEU A 421 38.02 -31.76 55.06
CA LEU A 421 39.04 -32.32 54.16
C LEU A 421 38.68 -32.20 52.68
N LEU A 422 37.38 -32.35 52.33
CA LEU A 422 36.89 -32.09 50.97
C LEU A 422 37.05 -30.64 50.58
N LEU A 423 36.69 -29.71 51.44
CA LEU A 423 36.81 -28.26 51.17
C LEU A 423 38.28 -27.85 51.04
N ASP A 424 39.18 -28.36 51.93
CA ASP A 424 40.61 -28.07 51.84
C ASP A 424 41.25 -28.63 50.56
N ALA A 425 40.86 -29.84 50.12
CA ALA A 425 41.31 -30.38 48.84
C ALA A 425 40.87 -29.56 47.64
N ILE A 426 39.66 -29.00 47.66
CA ILE A 426 39.16 -28.08 46.62
C ILE A 426 40.01 -26.81 46.63
N ASP A 427 40.36 -26.26 47.78
CA ASP A 427 41.18 -25.03 47.93
C ASP A 427 42.62 -25.21 47.44
N VAL A 428 43.27 -26.32 47.79
CA VAL A 428 44.62 -26.64 47.29
C VAL A 428 44.67 -26.74 45.77
N GLN A 429 43.73 -27.45 45.18
CA GLN A 429 43.63 -27.59 43.72
C GLN A 429 43.27 -26.28 43.02
N THR A 430 42.50 -25.43 43.67
CA THR A 430 42.14 -24.08 43.14
C THR A 430 43.38 -23.19 43.04
N LYS A 431 44.18 -23.12 44.11
CA LYS A 431 45.46 -22.36 44.15
C LYS A 431 46.49 -22.88 43.14
N GLN A 432 46.55 -24.16 42.88
CA GLN A 432 47.45 -24.72 41.86
C GLN A 432 47.05 -24.25 40.44
N ILE A 433 45.78 -24.26 40.12
CA ILE A 433 45.27 -23.79 38.81
C ILE A 433 45.55 -22.29 38.63
N GLU A 434 45.34 -21.48 39.66
CA GLU A 434 45.60 -20.02 39.62
C GLU A 434 47.08 -19.71 39.37
N ASN A 435 48.01 -20.41 40.06
CA ASN A 435 49.45 -20.24 39.88
C ASN A 435 49.95 -20.58 38.47
N GLU A 436 49.39 -21.63 37.86
CA GLU A 436 49.73 -21.99 36.48
C GLU A 436 49.20 -21.00 35.43
N LEU A 437 48.06 -20.41 35.68
CA LEU A 437 47.51 -19.37 34.79
C LEU A 437 48.42 -18.13 34.79
N ASP A 438 48.87 -17.66 35.96
CA ASP A 438 49.77 -16.48 36.04
C ASP A 438 51.14 -16.75 35.42
N ARG A 439 51.72 -17.92 35.58
CA ARG A 439 53.03 -18.29 35.02
C ARG A 439 53.02 -18.28 33.46
N ASN A 440 51.94 -18.75 32.83
CA ASN A 440 51.84 -18.75 31.36
C ASN A 440 51.46 -17.34 30.83
N GLY A 441 50.72 -16.57 31.58
CA GLY A 441 50.45 -15.14 31.26
C GLY A 441 51.76 -14.33 31.20
N LYS A 442 52.68 -14.49 32.15
CA LYS A 442 53.99 -13.85 32.15
C LYS A 442 54.85 -14.24 30.93
N LYS A 443 54.88 -15.53 30.56
CA LYS A 443 55.59 -15.98 29.36
C LYS A 443 55.03 -15.40 28.07
N LEU A 444 53.73 -15.23 27.98
CA LEU A 444 53.08 -14.60 26.82
C LEU A 444 53.43 -13.10 26.75
N ALA A 445 53.39 -12.41 27.88
CA ALA A 445 53.74 -10.98 27.93
C ALA A 445 55.22 -10.73 27.51
N ASP A 446 56.15 -11.57 27.95
CA ASP A 446 57.57 -11.51 27.56
C ASP A 446 57.77 -11.78 26.06
N CYS A 447 57.03 -12.78 25.53
CA CYS A 447 57.05 -13.07 24.09
C CYS A 447 56.51 -11.90 23.24
N LEU A 448 55.41 -11.27 23.70
CA LEU A 448 54.84 -10.08 23.05
C LEU A 448 55.80 -8.89 23.04
N LYS A 449 56.52 -8.64 24.19
CA LYS A 449 57.49 -7.58 24.27
C LYS A 449 58.68 -7.80 23.31
N LYS A 450 59.24 -9.03 23.24
CA LYS A 450 60.32 -9.38 22.31
C LYS A 450 59.88 -9.30 20.85
N THR A 451 58.65 -9.75 20.53
CA THR A 451 58.09 -9.63 19.19
C THR A 451 57.93 -8.18 18.76
N GLY A 452 57.45 -7.32 19.66
CA GLY A 452 57.31 -5.87 19.44
C GLY A 452 58.67 -5.17 19.18
N SER A 453 59.70 -5.47 19.95
CA SER A 453 61.04 -4.84 19.77
C SER A 453 61.71 -5.28 18.47
N THR A 454 61.59 -6.56 18.10
CA THR A 454 62.14 -7.08 16.83
C THR A 454 61.38 -6.46 15.65
N LEU A 455 60.09 -6.33 15.75
CA LEU A 455 59.23 -5.69 14.73
C LEU A 455 59.63 -4.20 14.54
N GLN A 456 59.87 -3.46 15.61
CA GLN A 456 60.30 -2.05 15.52
C GLN A 456 61.64 -1.92 14.79
N THR A 457 62.59 -2.81 15.03
CA THR A 457 63.88 -2.79 14.36
C THR A 457 63.74 -3.03 12.86
N LEU A 458 62.91 -4.01 12.50
CA LEU A 458 62.57 -4.33 11.10
C LEU A 458 61.90 -3.11 10.44
N PHE A 459 60.96 -2.47 11.10
CA PHE A 459 60.31 -1.28 10.60
C PHE A 459 61.25 -0.13 10.28
N ARG A 460 62.15 0.18 11.19
CA ARG A 460 63.12 1.28 10.97
C ARG A 460 64.00 1.06 9.75
N ARG A 461 64.38 -0.18 9.45
CA ARG A 461 65.19 -0.49 8.24
C ARG A 461 64.37 -0.38 6.98
N ILE A 462 63.14 -0.89 6.99
CA ILE A 462 62.21 -0.77 5.84
C ILE A 462 61.90 0.69 5.55
N GLN A 463 61.64 1.46 6.61
CA GLN A 463 61.31 2.89 6.48
C GLN A 463 62.47 3.67 5.83
N LYS A 464 63.72 3.41 6.20
CA LYS A 464 64.88 4.03 5.56
C LYS A 464 65.04 3.66 4.08
N GLN A 465 64.67 2.45 3.67
CA GLN A 465 64.70 2.06 2.29
C GLN A 465 63.54 2.71 1.48
N LEU A 466 62.37 2.83 2.08
CA LEU A 466 61.25 3.54 1.47
C LEU A 466 61.54 5.03 1.29
N GLU A 467 62.15 5.68 2.27
CA GLU A 467 62.53 7.11 2.21
C GLU A 467 63.49 7.41 1.02
N LYS A 468 64.39 6.46 0.65
CA LYS A 468 65.21 6.60 -0.52
C LYS A 468 64.44 6.50 -1.84
N ILE A 469 63.50 5.53 -1.91
CA ILE A 469 62.65 5.32 -3.08
C ILE A 469 61.68 6.49 -3.25
N ASP A 470 61.10 6.97 -2.13
CA ASP A 470 60.08 8.03 -2.15
C ASP A 470 60.63 9.40 -2.61
N LYS A 471 61.98 9.61 -2.56
CA LYS A 471 62.62 10.83 -3.12
C LYS A 471 62.51 10.93 -4.64
N GLU A 472 62.52 9.77 -5.34
CA GLU A 472 62.53 9.71 -6.80
C GLU A 472 61.22 9.20 -7.37
N PHE A 473 60.40 8.52 -6.55
CA PHE A 473 59.13 7.90 -6.96
C PHE A 473 57.96 8.84 -6.77
N ASN A 474 57.38 9.28 -7.84
CA ASN A 474 56.12 10.01 -7.80
C ASN A 474 54.96 9.05 -8.22
N PRO A 475 54.14 8.59 -7.24
CA PRO A 475 53.07 7.66 -7.50
C PRO A 475 51.92 8.28 -8.33
N LYS A 476 51.69 9.59 -8.19
CA LYS A 476 50.64 10.32 -8.92
C LYS A 476 51.04 10.41 -10.42
N LEU A 477 52.29 10.81 -10.67
CA LEU A 477 52.79 10.87 -12.04
C LEU A 477 52.73 9.50 -12.73
N LEU A 478 53.15 8.43 -12.05
CA LEU A 478 53.08 7.10 -12.61
C LEU A 478 51.65 6.67 -12.94
N GLN A 479 50.73 6.91 -12.01
CA GLN A 479 49.30 6.59 -12.19
C GLN A 479 48.69 7.36 -13.37
N ASP A 480 49.03 8.64 -13.47
CA ASP A 480 48.56 9.53 -14.54
C ASP A 480 49.08 9.06 -15.92
N ILE A 481 50.36 8.72 -16.03
CA ILE A 481 50.90 8.23 -17.30
C ILE A 481 50.34 6.83 -17.67
N GLU A 482 50.20 5.92 -16.69
CA GLU A 482 49.62 4.58 -16.90
C GLU A 482 48.13 4.64 -17.30
N ALA A 483 47.36 5.55 -16.75
CA ALA A 483 45.96 5.73 -17.11
C ALA A 483 45.78 6.13 -18.58
N HIS A 484 46.78 6.85 -19.16
CA HIS A 484 46.71 7.35 -20.52
C HIS A 484 47.73 6.68 -21.46
N GLU A 485 48.25 5.50 -21.08
CA GLU A 485 49.30 4.80 -21.84
C GLU A 485 48.90 4.52 -23.32
N HIS A 486 47.61 4.26 -23.54
CA HIS A 486 47.07 4.01 -24.90
C HIS A 486 47.08 5.26 -25.81
N GLN A 487 47.26 6.44 -25.26
CA GLN A 487 47.27 7.73 -26.00
C GLN A 487 48.67 8.34 -26.18
N ILE A 488 49.70 7.72 -25.64
CA ILE A 488 51.08 8.27 -25.63
C ILE A 488 51.52 8.79 -26.99
N ASN A 489 51.37 7.99 -28.05
CA ASN A 489 51.78 8.39 -29.40
C ASN A 489 51.03 9.63 -29.88
N ARG A 490 49.75 9.76 -29.52
CA ARG A 490 48.91 10.91 -29.87
C ARG A 490 49.37 12.16 -29.12
N LEU A 491 49.63 12.03 -27.82
CA LEU A 491 50.11 13.13 -26.99
C LEU A 491 51.47 13.65 -27.46
N LEU A 492 52.39 12.76 -27.83
CA LEU A 492 53.69 13.14 -28.39
C LEU A 492 53.59 13.84 -29.77
N ALA A 493 52.64 13.42 -30.60
CA ALA A 493 52.39 14.10 -31.89
C ALA A 493 51.85 15.52 -31.68
N ILE A 494 50.95 15.71 -30.70
CA ILE A 494 50.42 17.03 -30.31
C ILE A 494 51.58 17.90 -29.73
N ALA A 495 52.38 17.34 -28.84
CA ALA A 495 53.53 18.05 -28.26
C ALA A 495 54.50 18.53 -29.32
N SER A 496 54.76 17.69 -30.35
CA SER A 496 55.58 18.08 -31.48
C SER A 496 55.00 19.30 -32.24
N ARG A 497 53.67 19.31 -32.48
CA ARG A 497 52.98 20.45 -33.12
C ARG A 497 53.02 21.73 -32.26
N VAL A 498 52.86 21.63 -30.94
CA VAL A 498 53.01 22.78 -30.04
C VAL A 498 54.44 23.35 -30.09
N ARG A 499 55.45 22.49 -30.15
CA ARG A 499 56.83 22.91 -30.30
C ARG A 499 57.15 23.61 -31.61
N THR A 500 56.44 23.25 -32.72
CA THR A 500 56.60 23.96 -34.03
C THR A 500 56.12 25.41 -33.96
N LEU A 501 55.29 25.76 -32.94
CA LEU A 501 54.90 27.14 -32.66
C LEU A 501 55.92 27.89 -31.79
N ASN A 502 57.12 27.33 -31.54
CA ASN A 502 58.14 27.83 -30.61
C ASN A 502 57.68 27.95 -29.16
N ILE A 503 56.74 27.10 -28.72
CA ILE A 503 56.21 27.04 -27.37
C ILE A 503 56.78 25.81 -26.67
N SER A 504 57.49 26.01 -25.54
CA SER A 504 58.00 24.91 -24.71
C SER A 504 56.95 24.41 -23.74
N LEU A 505 56.85 23.09 -23.56
CA LEU A 505 55.99 22.44 -22.58
C LEU A 505 56.64 22.40 -21.20
N PRO A 506 55.85 22.38 -20.06
CA PRO A 506 56.38 22.35 -18.72
C PRO A 506 57.30 21.16 -18.46
N GLU A 507 58.44 21.42 -17.78
CA GLU A 507 59.39 20.39 -17.35
C GLU A 507 59.12 19.82 -15.98
N GLU A 508 58.35 20.52 -15.13
CA GLU A 508 57.93 20.07 -13.81
C GLU A 508 56.53 19.51 -13.80
N TYR A 509 56.32 18.33 -13.18
CA TYR A 509 55.02 17.73 -13.05
C TYR A 509 54.22 18.41 -11.95
N ALA A 510 53.10 18.97 -12.29
CA ALA A 510 52.16 19.61 -11.36
C ALA A 510 51.37 18.56 -10.56
N GLU A 511 51.52 18.50 -9.27
CA GLU A 511 50.86 17.54 -8.39
C GLU A 511 49.46 17.94 -7.97
N THR A 512 49.14 19.23 -7.99
CA THR A 512 47.81 19.76 -7.61
C THR A 512 47.04 20.21 -8.84
N THR A 513 45.72 20.11 -8.78
CA THR A 513 44.80 20.53 -9.86
C THR A 513 44.98 22.03 -10.19
N GLU A 514 45.27 22.85 -9.20
CA GLU A 514 45.52 24.29 -9.39
C GLU A 514 46.73 24.55 -10.25
N GLN A 515 47.87 23.92 -9.91
CA GLN A 515 49.11 24.02 -10.70
C GLN A 515 48.95 23.46 -12.11
N GLN A 516 48.23 22.36 -12.28
CA GLN A 516 47.91 21.78 -13.57
C GLN A 516 47.14 22.76 -14.48
N ASN A 517 46.11 23.37 -13.90
CA ASN A 517 45.28 24.37 -14.59
C ASN A 517 46.08 25.58 -14.99
N GLU A 518 46.96 26.05 -14.09
CA GLU A 518 47.82 27.20 -14.35
C GLU A 518 48.79 26.93 -15.51
N GLN A 519 49.48 25.78 -15.53
CA GLN A 519 50.33 25.36 -16.63
C GLN A 519 49.57 25.25 -17.98
N VAL A 520 48.39 24.66 -17.94
CA VAL A 520 47.55 24.53 -19.14
C VAL A 520 47.09 25.87 -19.68
N GLU A 521 46.75 26.79 -18.76
CA GLU A 521 46.28 28.11 -19.15
C GLU A 521 47.40 28.97 -19.69
N ASP A 522 48.61 28.90 -19.16
CA ASP A 522 49.78 29.58 -19.68
C ASP A 522 50.09 29.15 -21.12
N ILE A 523 50.12 27.85 -21.38
CA ILE A 523 50.34 27.35 -22.75
C ILE A 523 49.15 27.72 -23.68
N ARG A 524 47.93 27.71 -23.16
CA ARG A 524 46.77 28.12 -23.92
C ARG A 524 46.85 29.60 -24.34
N GLN A 525 47.23 30.48 -23.45
CA GLN A 525 47.36 31.91 -23.73
C GLN A 525 48.48 32.17 -24.80
N LYS A 526 49.58 31.46 -24.70
CA LYS A 526 50.66 31.58 -25.70
C LYS A 526 50.20 31.16 -27.10
N ILE A 527 49.34 30.13 -27.20
CA ILE A 527 48.79 29.70 -28.50
C ILE A 527 47.72 30.68 -29.02
N LEU A 528 46.91 31.27 -28.13
CA LEU A 528 45.88 32.27 -28.52
C LEU A 528 46.52 33.49 -29.17
N LEU A 529 47.72 33.90 -28.76
CA LEU A 529 48.45 35.01 -29.39
C LEU A 529 48.84 34.73 -30.86
N THR A 530 48.74 33.49 -31.35
CA THR A 530 49.02 33.10 -32.75
C THR A 530 47.75 33.13 -33.65
N PHE A 531 46.63 33.62 -33.17
CA PHE A 531 45.37 33.66 -33.93
C PHE A 531 45.37 34.81 -34.93
N GLU A 532 44.65 34.60 -36.04
CA GLU A 532 44.46 35.62 -37.06
C GLU A 532 43.47 36.71 -36.55
N PRO A 533 43.68 37.99 -36.86
CA PRO A 533 42.77 39.04 -36.39
C PRO A 533 41.37 38.88 -37.04
N GLU A 534 40.34 38.94 -36.18
CA GLU A 534 38.96 38.84 -36.62
C GLU A 534 38.33 40.23 -36.70
N ASN A 535 37.50 40.45 -37.73
CA ASN A 535 36.75 41.68 -37.95
C ASN A 535 35.31 41.52 -37.36
N ASP A 536 34.77 42.55 -36.75
CA ASP A 536 33.43 42.50 -36.12
C ASP A 536 32.28 42.82 -37.09
N SER A 537 32.52 42.71 -38.39
CA SER A 537 31.52 43.04 -39.40
C SER A 537 30.42 41.97 -39.59
N LEU A 538 30.68 40.71 -39.18
CA LEU A 538 29.77 39.61 -39.40
C LEU A 538 28.82 39.39 -38.18
N PRO A 539 27.48 39.42 -38.34
CA PRO A 539 26.55 39.16 -37.23
C PRO A 539 26.68 37.75 -36.66
N GLU A 540 26.58 37.60 -35.37
CA GLU A 540 26.63 36.29 -34.70
C GLU A 540 25.57 35.30 -35.23
N GLN A 541 24.38 35.82 -35.63
CA GLN A 541 23.30 35.03 -36.19
C GLN A 541 23.69 34.40 -37.54
N ALA A 542 24.43 35.15 -38.37
CA ALA A 542 24.96 34.63 -39.66
C ALA A 542 26.01 33.55 -39.44
N LEU A 543 26.88 33.69 -38.45
CA LEU A 543 27.84 32.65 -38.06
C LEU A 543 27.14 31.39 -37.55
N ALA A 544 26.15 31.53 -36.69
CA ALA A 544 25.34 30.38 -36.18
C ALA A 544 24.67 29.63 -37.36
N MET A 545 24.15 30.39 -38.31
CA MET A 545 23.58 29.84 -39.54
C MET A 545 24.63 29.10 -40.38
N PHE A 546 25.83 29.64 -40.55
CA PHE A 546 26.92 28.98 -41.25
C PHE A 546 27.21 27.60 -40.63
N TYR A 547 27.39 27.51 -39.30
CA TYR A 547 27.67 26.25 -38.60
C TYR A 547 26.54 25.24 -38.69
N SER A 548 25.30 25.69 -38.89
CA SER A 548 24.15 24.77 -39.04
C SER A 548 24.03 24.20 -40.46
N ALA A 549 24.62 24.85 -41.46
CA ALA A 549 24.38 24.55 -42.86
C ALA A 549 25.65 24.13 -43.63
N PHE A 550 26.81 24.60 -43.22
CA PHE A 550 28.07 24.38 -43.94
C PHE A 550 29.15 23.79 -43.04
N LYS A 551 29.98 22.90 -43.58
CA LYS A 551 31.14 22.29 -42.87
C LYS A 551 32.44 23.05 -43.15
N ASP A 552 32.54 23.64 -44.34
CA ASP A 552 33.71 24.36 -44.77
C ASP A 552 33.32 25.66 -45.47
N PRO A 553 34.04 26.78 -45.22
CA PRO A 553 33.81 28.06 -45.91
C PRO A 553 33.84 27.98 -47.44
N GLU A 554 34.57 27.04 -48.03
CA GLU A 554 34.62 26.82 -49.49
C GLU A 554 33.25 26.48 -50.10
N GLU A 555 32.35 25.86 -49.29
CA GLU A 555 30.99 25.51 -49.74
C GLU A 555 30.14 26.75 -50.05
N LEU A 556 30.42 27.89 -49.43
CA LEU A 556 29.72 29.14 -49.69
C LEU A 556 29.95 29.67 -51.13
N LYS A 557 31.05 29.36 -51.75
CA LYS A 557 31.37 29.82 -53.12
C LYS A 557 30.38 29.32 -54.16
N GLY A 558 29.67 28.22 -53.89
CA GLY A 558 28.64 27.65 -54.76
C GLY A 558 27.25 28.26 -54.62
N VAL A 559 27.04 29.14 -53.63
CA VAL A 559 25.72 29.78 -53.35
C VAL A 559 25.65 31.12 -54.06
N THR A 560 24.63 31.32 -54.93
CA THR A 560 24.41 32.56 -55.67
C THR A 560 23.13 33.24 -55.17
N LEU A 561 23.05 34.58 -55.33
CA LEU A 561 21.87 35.38 -54.96
C LEU A 561 20.59 34.89 -55.66
N GLU A 562 20.70 34.43 -56.92
CA GLU A 562 19.58 33.88 -57.68
C GLU A 562 19.06 32.58 -57.07
N SER A 563 19.99 31.71 -56.62
CA SER A 563 19.64 30.45 -55.96
C SER A 563 18.97 30.69 -54.58
N ILE A 564 19.38 31.74 -53.85
CA ILE A 564 18.75 32.18 -52.59
C ILE A 564 17.32 32.59 -52.83
N LYS A 565 17.07 33.46 -53.83
CA LYS A 565 15.69 33.91 -54.16
C LYS A 565 14.80 32.75 -54.60
N LYS A 566 15.30 31.82 -55.38
CA LYS A 566 14.53 30.60 -55.73
C LYS A 566 14.20 29.75 -54.50
N LYS A 567 15.09 29.66 -53.55
CA LYS A 567 14.81 28.93 -52.26
C LYS A 567 13.77 29.64 -51.42
N LEU A 568 13.82 30.95 -51.30
CA LEU A 568 12.80 31.70 -50.59
C LEU A 568 11.39 31.47 -51.18
N ASN A 569 11.28 31.51 -52.51
CA ASN A 569 10.00 31.22 -53.18
C ASN A 569 9.54 29.77 -53.00
N TYR A 570 10.47 28.81 -52.95
CA TYR A 570 10.14 27.42 -52.62
C TYR A 570 9.54 27.28 -51.23
N ILE A 571 10.18 27.86 -50.21
CA ILE A 571 9.69 27.82 -48.82
C ILE A 571 8.32 28.50 -48.69
N HIS A 572 8.11 29.62 -49.40
CA HIS A 572 6.82 30.33 -49.42
C HIS A 572 5.71 29.46 -50.01
N ASN A 573 5.96 28.77 -51.11
CA ASN A 573 4.97 27.88 -51.73
C ASN A 573 4.66 26.67 -50.80
N GLU A 574 5.64 26.06 -50.19
CA GLU A 574 5.47 24.98 -49.24
C GLU A 574 4.63 25.44 -48.04
N TYR A 575 4.89 26.66 -47.51
CA TYR A 575 4.08 27.27 -46.46
C TYR A 575 2.61 27.41 -46.85
N SER A 576 2.34 28.02 -48.01
CA SER A 576 0.98 28.27 -48.50
C SER A 576 0.18 26.98 -48.71
N ASN A 577 0.81 25.97 -49.30
CA ASN A 577 0.22 24.64 -49.47
C ASN A 577 -0.08 23.95 -48.11
N LEU A 578 0.84 24.06 -47.18
CA LEU A 578 0.71 23.44 -45.86
C LEU A 578 -0.38 24.14 -45.02
N VAL A 579 -0.45 25.47 -45.05
CA VAL A 579 -1.50 26.25 -44.40
C VAL A 579 -2.87 25.84 -44.93
N SER A 580 -3.02 25.79 -46.28
CA SER A 580 -4.28 25.39 -46.91
C SER A 580 -4.72 23.99 -46.51
N LYS A 581 -3.81 23.01 -46.56
CA LYS A 581 -4.08 21.61 -46.15
C LYS A 581 -4.40 21.51 -44.68
N THR A 582 -3.67 22.24 -43.83
CA THR A 582 -3.88 22.23 -42.37
C THR A 582 -5.22 22.88 -42.01
N HIS A 583 -5.58 23.99 -42.67
CA HIS A 583 -6.87 24.64 -42.52
C HIS A 583 -8.02 23.66 -42.84
N GLU A 584 -7.94 22.97 -43.98
CA GLU A 584 -8.97 21.99 -44.37
C GLU A 584 -9.11 20.87 -43.37
N GLN A 585 -7.99 20.30 -42.87
CA GLN A 585 -7.99 19.28 -41.85
C GLN A 585 -8.61 19.74 -40.54
N LYS A 586 -8.23 20.97 -40.08
CA LYS A 586 -8.76 21.53 -38.83
C LYS A 586 -10.24 21.89 -38.95
N LEU A 587 -10.69 22.40 -40.10
CA LEU A 587 -12.10 22.68 -40.40
C LEU A 587 -12.94 21.39 -40.37
N LYS A 588 -12.41 20.30 -40.95
CA LYS A 588 -13.05 18.98 -40.88
C LYS A 588 -13.16 18.46 -39.44
N ALA A 589 -12.09 18.60 -38.65
CA ALA A 589 -12.10 18.22 -37.23
C ALA A 589 -13.10 19.07 -36.42
N PHE A 590 -13.19 20.39 -36.69
CA PHE A 590 -14.16 21.28 -36.07
C PHE A 590 -15.61 20.84 -36.35
N ASN A 591 -15.94 20.56 -37.62
CA ASN A 591 -17.27 20.10 -38.01
C ASN A 591 -17.61 18.72 -37.37
N GLN A 592 -16.62 17.83 -37.23
CA GLN A 592 -16.81 16.56 -36.53
C GLN A 592 -17.08 16.74 -35.04
N SER A 593 -16.38 17.71 -34.40
CA SER A 593 -16.60 18.03 -33.00
C SER A 593 -18.01 18.59 -32.77
N GLU A 594 -18.49 19.47 -33.64
CA GLU A 594 -19.88 19.96 -33.58
C GLU A 594 -20.92 18.86 -33.72
N ALA A 595 -20.69 17.93 -34.64
CA ALA A 595 -21.57 16.76 -34.80
C ALA A 595 -21.59 15.86 -33.53
N ARG A 596 -20.43 15.69 -32.88
CA ARG A 596 -20.33 14.93 -31.62
C ARG A 596 -21.07 15.61 -30.47
N ILE A 597 -20.92 16.93 -30.32
CA ILE A 597 -21.66 17.71 -29.31
C ILE A 597 -23.18 17.56 -29.52
N THR A 598 -23.62 17.62 -30.75
CA THR A 598 -25.04 17.41 -31.11
C THR A 598 -25.53 16.01 -30.74
N ALA A 599 -24.70 14.99 -31.00
CA ALA A 599 -25.00 13.59 -30.60
C ALA A 599 -25.05 13.42 -29.09
N ILE A 600 -24.10 14.01 -28.34
CA ILE A 600 -24.06 13.99 -26.88
C ILE A 600 -25.32 14.62 -26.27
N ASN A 601 -25.81 15.72 -26.82
CA ASN A 601 -27.06 16.38 -26.38
C ASN A 601 -28.28 15.48 -26.59
N LYS A 602 -28.37 14.78 -27.73
CA LYS A 602 -29.45 13.80 -27.97
C LYS A 602 -29.43 12.65 -26.97
N VAL A 603 -28.24 12.21 -26.54
CA VAL A 603 -28.08 11.19 -25.48
C VAL A 603 -28.55 11.73 -24.14
N ASP A 604 -28.27 12.98 -23.82
CA ASP A 604 -28.73 13.61 -22.57
C ASP A 604 -30.25 13.59 -22.44
N ASP A 605 -30.94 13.97 -23.51
CA ASP A 605 -32.41 14.00 -23.51
C ASP A 605 -33.00 12.59 -23.31
N LYS A 606 -32.39 11.56 -23.92
CA LYS A 606 -32.79 10.16 -23.70
C LYS A 606 -32.55 9.73 -22.25
N LEU A 607 -31.38 10.03 -21.69
CA LEU A 607 -31.05 9.68 -20.31
C LEU A 607 -31.98 10.36 -19.30
N LYS A 608 -32.32 11.64 -19.49
CA LYS A 608 -33.28 12.38 -18.66
C LYS A 608 -34.67 11.74 -18.69
N ASN A 609 -35.14 11.40 -19.89
CA ASN A 609 -36.45 10.78 -20.04
C ASN A 609 -36.49 9.38 -19.40
N THR A 610 -35.45 8.56 -19.60
CA THR A 610 -35.36 7.23 -19.01
C THR A 610 -35.30 7.31 -17.48
N GLU A 611 -34.53 8.25 -16.92
CA GLU A 611 -34.48 8.48 -15.46
C GLU A 611 -35.85 8.84 -14.91
N LYS A 612 -36.56 9.75 -15.58
CA LYS A 612 -37.92 10.14 -15.18
C LYS A 612 -38.89 8.95 -15.19
N GLN A 613 -38.87 8.13 -16.25
CA GLN A 613 -39.70 6.93 -16.35
C GLN A 613 -39.39 5.90 -15.26
N LEU A 614 -38.10 5.66 -15.00
CA LEU A 614 -37.70 4.72 -13.95
C LEU A 614 -38.06 5.22 -12.53
N ASN A 615 -37.90 6.54 -12.27
CA ASN A 615 -38.33 7.11 -11.01
C ASN A 615 -39.87 7.02 -10.82
N ASN A 616 -40.65 7.26 -11.86
CA ASN A 616 -42.11 7.07 -11.82
C ASN A 616 -42.46 5.62 -11.54
N ALA A 617 -41.87 4.65 -12.27
CA ALA A 617 -42.10 3.23 -12.06
C ALA A 617 -41.71 2.81 -10.63
N ARG A 618 -40.53 3.31 -10.10
CA ARG A 618 -40.09 3.07 -8.74
C ARG A 618 -41.13 3.59 -7.73
N ASN A 619 -41.59 4.81 -7.88
CA ASN A 619 -42.56 5.42 -6.98
C ASN A 619 -43.90 4.66 -7.01
N THR A 620 -44.37 4.30 -8.18
CA THR A 620 -45.60 3.50 -8.31
C THR A 620 -45.47 2.14 -7.61
N TYR A 621 -44.36 1.45 -7.80
CA TYR A 621 -44.07 0.17 -7.15
C TYR A 621 -43.99 0.27 -5.64
N ILE A 622 -43.27 1.32 -5.11
CA ILE A 622 -43.20 1.58 -3.68
C ILE A 622 -44.61 1.83 -3.10
N ASN A 623 -45.40 2.69 -3.74
CA ASN A 623 -46.73 3.03 -3.25
C ASN A 623 -47.68 1.81 -3.23
N GLN A 624 -47.64 0.98 -4.25
CA GLN A 624 -48.42 -0.28 -4.27
C GLN A 624 -48.00 -1.25 -3.17
N THR A 625 -46.70 -1.33 -2.91
CA THR A 625 -46.16 -2.23 -1.88
C THR A 625 -46.41 -1.72 -0.48
N LEU A 626 -46.27 -0.39 -0.23
CA LEU A 626 -46.62 0.24 1.02
C LEU A 626 -48.09 0.07 1.35
N GLY A 627 -49.01 0.22 0.40
CA GLY A 627 -50.43 -0.02 0.61
C GLY A 627 -50.74 -1.43 1.13
N GLY A 628 -49.94 -2.42 0.72
CA GLY A 628 -50.06 -3.80 1.21
C GLY A 628 -49.57 -4.00 2.65
N ILE A 629 -48.66 -3.14 3.14
CA ILE A 629 -48.17 -3.15 4.52
C ILE A 629 -49.05 -2.25 5.39
N GLU A 630 -49.45 -1.11 4.86
CA GLU A 630 -50.21 -0.09 5.59
C GLU A 630 -51.44 -0.67 6.28
N LEU A 631 -52.22 -1.52 5.58
CA LEU A 631 -53.41 -2.14 6.15
C LEU A 631 -53.07 -3.01 7.36
N LEU A 632 -52.11 -3.90 7.25
CA LEU A 632 -51.70 -4.74 8.39
C LEU A 632 -51.10 -3.88 9.54
N PHE A 633 -50.28 -2.90 9.21
CA PHE A 633 -49.68 -2.02 10.19
C PHE A 633 -50.73 -1.17 10.90
N HIS A 634 -51.70 -0.63 10.16
CA HIS A 634 -52.79 0.14 10.73
C HIS A 634 -53.62 -0.70 11.72
N ILE A 635 -53.98 -1.94 11.34
CA ILE A 635 -54.70 -2.87 12.21
C ILE A 635 -53.86 -3.25 13.42
N TYR A 636 -52.59 -3.56 13.25
CA TYR A 636 -51.72 -4.01 14.35
C TYR A 636 -51.39 -2.85 15.32
N SER A 637 -51.11 -1.66 14.80
CA SER A 637 -50.88 -0.47 15.62
C SER A 637 -52.15 -0.06 16.39
N GLY A 638 -53.31 -0.13 15.76
CA GLY A 638 -54.60 0.14 16.44
C GLY A 638 -54.88 -0.84 17.57
N ARG A 639 -54.53 -2.10 17.44
CA ARG A 639 -54.66 -3.10 18.51
C ARG A 639 -53.63 -2.91 19.63
N LEU A 640 -52.36 -2.60 19.29
CA LEU A 640 -51.30 -2.50 20.30
C LEU A 640 -51.25 -1.15 21.03
N LEU A 641 -51.59 -0.05 20.37
CA LEU A 641 -51.52 1.28 20.98
C LEU A 641 -52.75 1.61 21.83
N GLN A 642 -53.94 1.13 21.44
CA GLN A 642 -55.21 1.32 22.11
C GLN A 642 -55.44 2.72 22.73
N ASN A 643 -54.96 3.75 22.05
CA ASN A 643 -54.97 5.11 22.56
C ASN A 643 -56.10 5.92 21.94
N MET A 644 -56.98 6.46 22.75
CA MET A 644 -58.10 7.32 22.30
C MET A 644 -57.60 8.56 21.52
N GLN A 645 -56.41 9.06 21.81
CA GLN A 645 -55.86 10.26 21.18
C GLN A 645 -55.32 10.02 19.76
N THR A 646 -54.91 8.81 19.45
CA THR A 646 -54.27 8.46 18.16
C THR A 646 -55.22 7.81 17.17
N GLY A 647 -56.53 7.62 17.52
CA GLY A 647 -57.52 6.97 16.68
C GLY A 647 -57.38 5.46 16.64
N LEU A 648 -57.98 4.82 15.59
CA LEU A 648 -58.08 3.37 15.45
C LEU A 648 -56.76 2.68 14.94
N GLY A 649 -55.71 3.43 14.72
CA GLY A 649 -54.43 2.93 14.23
C GLY A 649 -53.56 4.00 13.53
N ILE A 650 -52.34 3.70 13.27
CA ILE A 650 -51.38 4.60 12.60
C ILE A 650 -51.35 4.29 11.12
N PHE A 651 -51.42 5.33 10.29
CA PHE A 651 -51.22 5.26 8.84
C PHE A 651 -49.76 5.38 8.48
N LEU A 652 -49.39 4.76 7.38
CA LEU A 652 -48.03 4.79 6.82
C LEU A 652 -48.09 5.58 5.51
N GLU A 653 -47.62 6.81 5.51
CA GLU A 653 -47.65 7.71 4.36
C GLU A 653 -46.26 8.13 3.97
N ARG A 654 -46.08 8.46 2.68
CA ARG A 654 -44.88 9.18 2.23
C ARG A 654 -45.14 10.68 2.37
N ALA A 655 -44.17 11.43 2.89
CA ALA A 655 -44.22 12.88 2.85
C ALA A 655 -44.41 13.38 1.42
N ASP A 656 -45.22 14.41 1.22
CA ASP A 656 -45.42 14.99 -0.12
C ASP A 656 -44.12 15.54 -0.65
N GLY A 657 -43.64 15.00 -1.81
CA GLY A 657 -42.45 15.47 -2.47
C GLY A 657 -42.10 14.63 -3.68
N THR A 658 -41.64 15.28 -4.73
CA THR A 658 -41.13 14.66 -5.96
C THR A 658 -39.68 14.18 -5.84
N GLN A 659 -39.06 14.35 -4.65
CA GLN A 659 -37.66 14.02 -4.42
C GLN A 659 -37.46 12.51 -4.17
N LYS A 660 -36.28 12.02 -4.54
CA LYS A 660 -35.89 10.60 -4.51
C LYS A 660 -36.01 9.96 -3.13
N ASP A 661 -35.79 10.71 -2.08
CA ASP A 661 -35.66 10.27 -0.70
C ASP A 661 -36.81 10.81 0.19
N THR A 662 -38.05 10.77 -0.30
CA THR A 662 -39.20 11.21 0.46
C THR A 662 -39.36 10.33 1.71
N PRO A 663 -39.22 10.86 2.93
CA PRO A 663 -39.24 10.05 4.15
C PRO A 663 -40.63 9.42 4.40
N LEU A 664 -40.58 8.18 4.86
CA LEU A 664 -41.78 7.52 5.34
C LEU A 664 -42.24 8.17 6.65
N GLN A 665 -43.51 8.52 6.76
CA GLN A 665 -44.09 9.16 7.93
C GLN A 665 -45.19 8.29 8.53
N PHE A 666 -45.31 8.34 9.84
CA PHE A 666 -46.39 7.72 10.61
C PHE A 666 -47.43 8.79 10.94
N LYS A 667 -48.66 8.59 10.52
CA LYS A 667 -49.74 9.57 10.66
C LYS A 667 -50.87 9.01 11.54
N THR A 668 -51.40 9.82 12.45
CA THR A 668 -52.59 9.47 13.25
C THR A 668 -53.88 9.55 12.45
N ALA A 669 -53.92 10.43 11.45
CA ALA A 669 -54.98 10.51 10.45
C ALA A 669 -54.38 10.84 9.09
N ARG A 670 -55.03 10.44 7.99
CA ARG A 670 -54.59 10.78 6.63
C ARG A 670 -54.58 12.30 6.45
N GLY A 671 -53.52 12.80 5.84
CA GLY A 671 -53.34 14.22 5.59
C GLY A 671 -52.82 15.06 6.77
N ASN A 672 -52.53 14.47 7.93
CA ASN A 672 -51.87 15.19 9.02
C ASN A 672 -50.45 15.65 8.59
N GLU A 673 -50.06 16.89 9.00
CA GLU A 673 -48.73 17.41 8.65
C GLU A 673 -47.61 16.76 9.49
N HIS A 674 -47.86 16.42 10.75
CA HIS A 674 -46.85 15.95 11.68
C HIS A 674 -46.70 14.42 11.70
N ASP A 675 -45.47 13.97 11.90
CA ASP A 675 -45.17 12.57 12.17
C ASP A 675 -45.65 12.23 13.62
N ALA A 676 -46.46 11.19 13.75
CA ALA A 676 -47.03 10.76 15.01
C ALA A 676 -45.98 10.44 16.11
N VAL A 677 -44.79 10.02 15.70
CA VAL A 677 -43.67 9.68 16.60
C VAL A 677 -43.25 10.88 17.48
N LEU A 678 -43.43 12.11 16.98
CA LEU A 678 -43.05 13.32 17.71
C LEU A 678 -43.87 13.52 19.00
N SER A 679 -45.10 12.95 19.06
CA SER A 679 -46.01 13.06 20.21
C SER A 679 -46.09 11.78 21.05
N MET A 680 -45.41 10.71 20.68
CA MET A 680 -45.49 9.40 21.32
C MET A 680 -44.50 9.24 22.48
N SER A 681 -44.98 8.56 23.54
CA SER A 681 -44.13 8.09 24.63
C SER A 681 -43.19 6.97 24.17
N SER A 682 -42.15 6.67 24.93
CA SER A 682 -41.20 5.58 24.61
C SER A 682 -41.88 4.20 24.49
N GLY A 683 -42.89 3.93 25.31
CA GLY A 683 -43.71 2.72 25.27
C GLY A 683 -44.55 2.63 23.98
N GLN A 684 -45.18 3.75 23.60
CA GLN A 684 -45.93 3.83 22.34
C GLN A 684 -45.06 3.66 21.13
N ILE A 685 -43.83 4.21 21.12
CA ILE A 685 -42.85 4.01 20.04
C ILE A 685 -42.45 2.55 19.98
N SER A 686 -42.26 1.87 21.12
CA SER A 686 -41.97 0.44 21.17
C SER A 686 -43.08 -0.42 20.62
N ALA A 687 -44.36 -0.10 21.01
CA ALA A 687 -45.53 -0.78 20.45
C ALA A 687 -45.73 -0.53 18.95
N LEU A 688 -45.42 0.69 18.49
CA LEU A 688 -45.41 1.04 17.06
C LEU A 688 -44.37 0.26 16.29
N ALA A 689 -43.15 0.17 16.85
CA ALA A 689 -42.05 -0.61 16.24
C ALA A 689 -42.40 -2.09 16.14
N LEU A 690 -42.97 -2.65 17.20
CA LEU A 690 -43.46 -4.02 17.22
C LEU A 690 -44.56 -4.23 16.17
N SER A 691 -45.55 -3.29 16.09
CA SER A 691 -46.61 -3.36 15.06
C SER A 691 -46.09 -3.40 13.66
N LEU A 692 -45.14 -2.53 13.35
CA LEU A 692 -44.51 -2.48 12.02
C LEU A 692 -43.70 -3.77 11.74
N PHE A 693 -42.90 -4.22 12.69
CA PHE A 693 -42.13 -5.45 12.60
C PHE A 693 -43.03 -6.66 12.34
N LEU A 694 -44.11 -6.82 13.09
CA LEU A 694 -45.04 -7.93 12.90
C LEU A 694 -45.77 -7.87 11.55
N ALA A 695 -46.15 -6.68 11.09
CA ALA A 695 -46.76 -6.48 9.78
C ALA A 695 -45.79 -6.86 8.66
N LEU A 696 -44.52 -6.41 8.77
CA LEU A 696 -43.45 -6.77 7.82
C LEU A 696 -43.16 -8.27 7.84
N ASN A 697 -43.02 -8.90 9.00
CA ASN A 697 -42.83 -10.34 9.14
C ASN A 697 -44.01 -11.12 8.50
N LYS A 698 -45.25 -10.77 8.79
CA LYS A 698 -46.42 -11.44 8.26
C LYS A 698 -46.43 -11.40 6.71
N LYS A 699 -46.10 -10.24 6.14
CA LYS A 699 -46.18 -9.99 4.72
C LYS A 699 -44.98 -10.58 3.95
N TYR A 700 -43.74 -10.40 4.46
CA TYR A 700 -42.52 -10.67 3.68
C TYR A 700 -41.65 -11.80 4.19
N ALA A 701 -41.76 -12.24 5.47
CA ALA A 701 -40.91 -13.31 5.93
C ALA A 701 -41.23 -14.64 5.29
N GLU A 702 -40.27 -15.24 4.64
CA GLU A 702 -40.35 -16.56 4.01
C GLU A 702 -40.22 -17.71 5.02
N THR A 703 -39.61 -17.41 6.20
CA THR A 703 -39.50 -18.36 7.30
C THR A 703 -40.69 -18.30 8.24
N ALA A 704 -40.90 -19.37 9.03
CA ALA A 704 -41.94 -19.37 10.06
C ALA A 704 -41.54 -18.82 11.40
N PHE A 705 -40.20 -18.75 11.71
CA PHE A 705 -39.73 -18.29 13.00
C PHE A 705 -39.58 -16.77 13.06
N VAL A 706 -39.89 -16.24 14.23
CA VAL A 706 -39.74 -14.83 14.59
C VAL A 706 -39.18 -14.71 16.01
N PHE A 707 -38.14 -13.87 16.16
CA PHE A 707 -37.49 -13.60 17.44
C PHE A 707 -37.87 -12.22 17.95
N ILE A 708 -38.26 -12.15 19.21
CA ILE A 708 -38.64 -10.90 19.85
C ILE A 708 -38.01 -10.83 21.23
N ASP A 709 -37.03 -9.96 21.40
CA ASP A 709 -36.30 -9.81 22.67
C ASP A 709 -36.96 -8.78 23.56
N ASP A 710 -37.62 -9.25 24.59
CA ASP A 710 -38.30 -8.51 25.67
C ASP A 710 -39.21 -7.36 25.20
N PRO A 711 -40.28 -7.65 24.42
CA PRO A 711 -41.16 -6.61 23.87
C PRO A 711 -42.04 -5.95 24.95
N THR A 712 -42.12 -6.52 26.14
CA THR A 712 -43.09 -6.15 27.18
C THR A 712 -42.62 -5.10 28.17
N GLN A 713 -41.33 -4.73 28.13
CA GLN A 713 -40.68 -3.87 29.11
C GLN A 713 -41.34 -2.48 29.31
N CYS A 714 -42.01 -1.96 28.29
CA CYS A 714 -42.61 -0.64 28.33
C CYS A 714 -44.12 -0.69 27.99
N MET A 715 -44.75 -1.87 28.08
CA MET A 715 -46.17 -2.06 27.78
C MET A 715 -47.00 -2.19 29.04
N ASP A 716 -48.19 -1.60 29.03
CA ASP A 716 -49.20 -1.82 30.04
C ASP A 716 -49.94 -3.16 29.85
N GLU A 717 -50.72 -3.55 30.84
CA GLU A 717 -51.46 -4.83 30.84
C GLU A 717 -52.42 -4.96 29.65
N ILE A 718 -53.03 -3.86 29.20
CA ILE A 718 -53.96 -3.86 28.06
C ILE A 718 -53.21 -4.11 26.77
N ASN A 719 -52.05 -3.47 26.62
CA ASN A 719 -51.17 -3.66 25.42
C ASN A 719 -50.59 -5.08 25.39
N ILE A 720 -50.25 -5.66 26.55
CA ILE A 720 -49.83 -7.06 26.67
C ILE A 720 -50.93 -8.03 26.27
N ALA A 721 -52.16 -7.78 26.73
CA ALA A 721 -53.32 -8.60 26.32
C ALA A 721 -53.54 -8.52 24.81
N SER A 722 -53.44 -7.35 24.24
CA SER A 722 -53.57 -7.11 22.81
C SER A 722 -52.43 -7.74 21.99
N LEU A 723 -51.23 -7.68 22.52
CA LEU A 723 -50.07 -8.39 21.92
C LEU A 723 -50.34 -9.91 21.93
N SER A 724 -50.80 -10.45 23.02
CA SER A 724 -51.15 -11.88 23.10
C SER A 724 -52.18 -12.28 22.04
N ASP A 725 -53.20 -11.45 21.84
CA ASP A 725 -54.20 -11.71 20.85
C ASP A 725 -53.69 -11.56 19.42
N LEU A 726 -52.86 -10.57 19.18
CA LEU A 726 -52.21 -10.37 17.90
C LEU A 726 -51.33 -11.58 17.50
N LEU A 727 -50.47 -12.01 18.41
CA LEU A 727 -49.55 -13.12 18.18
C LEU A 727 -50.32 -14.45 17.93
N ARG A 728 -51.31 -14.77 18.72
CA ARG A 728 -52.07 -16.04 18.59
C ARG A 728 -53.02 -16.08 17.39
N VAL A 729 -53.53 -14.95 16.95
CA VAL A 729 -54.50 -14.88 15.84
C VAL A 729 -53.75 -14.66 14.52
N GLU A 730 -52.98 -13.61 14.43
CA GLU A 730 -52.33 -13.19 13.17
C GLU A 730 -51.07 -14.01 12.84
N LEU A 731 -50.34 -14.44 13.90
CA LEU A 731 -49.11 -15.19 13.73
C LEU A 731 -49.23 -16.68 14.11
N ARG A 732 -50.44 -17.21 14.00
CA ARG A 732 -50.73 -18.64 14.29
C ARG A 732 -49.87 -19.60 13.46
N ASP A 733 -49.55 -19.21 12.24
CA ASP A 733 -48.67 -19.96 11.30
C ASP A 733 -47.18 -19.78 11.58
N ARG A 734 -46.85 -18.95 12.57
CA ARG A 734 -45.45 -18.66 12.95
C ARG A 734 -45.00 -19.42 14.19
N GLN A 735 -43.70 -19.51 14.34
CA GLN A 735 -43.01 -19.93 15.56
C GLN A 735 -42.47 -18.68 16.26
N VAL A 736 -43.17 -18.23 17.27
CA VAL A 736 -42.80 -17.05 18.04
C VAL A 736 -41.86 -17.46 19.16
N ILE A 737 -40.64 -16.90 19.13
CA ILE A 737 -39.60 -17.12 20.14
C ILE A 737 -39.32 -15.79 20.78
N MET A 738 -39.75 -15.61 22.06
CA MET A 738 -39.64 -14.35 22.73
C MET A 738 -39.05 -14.48 24.13
N SER A 739 -38.54 -13.38 24.67
CA SER A 739 -38.14 -13.29 26.07
C SER A 739 -39.04 -12.32 26.84
N THR A 740 -39.11 -12.50 28.15
CA THR A 740 -39.64 -11.52 29.10
C THR A 740 -38.91 -11.62 30.44
N HIS A 741 -38.85 -10.54 31.17
CA HIS A 741 -38.29 -10.51 32.52
C HIS A 741 -39.40 -10.71 33.58
N GLU A 742 -40.68 -10.64 33.19
CA GLU A 742 -41.84 -10.75 34.08
C GLU A 742 -42.48 -12.14 33.96
N GLN A 743 -42.50 -12.86 35.08
CA GLN A 743 -43.00 -14.23 35.12
C GLN A 743 -44.51 -14.28 34.88
N ASP A 744 -45.25 -13.29 35.35
CA ASP A 744 -46.72 -13.23 35.20
C ASP A 744 -47.12 -13.02 33.74
N ILE A 745 -46.38 -12.19 33.02
CA ILE A 745 -46.57 -12.02 31.55
C ILE A 745 -46.30 -13.33 30.81
N ALA A 746 -45.21 -14.01 31.16
CA ALA A 746 -44.93 -15.29 30.56
C ALA A 746 -46.06 -16.30 30.79
N ASN A 747 -46.55 -16.40 32.05
CA ASN A 747 -47.65 -17.28 32.39
C ASN A 747 -48.95 -16.90 31.66
N TYR A 748 -49.24 -15.60 31.56
CA TYR A 748 -50.39 -15.10 30.85
C TYR A 748 -50.37 -15.46 29.37
N LEU A 749 -49.25 -15.24 28.68
CA LEU A 749 -49.10 -15.60 27.28
C LEU A 749 -49.25 -17.12 27.05
N ILE A 750 -48.65 -17.94 27.92
CA ILE A 750 -48.78 -19.39 27.87
C ILE A 750 -50.26 -19.81 28.05
N TYR A 751 -50.94 -19.24 29.04
CA TYR A 751 -52.35 -19.50 29.26
C TYR A 751 -53.19 -19.15 28.04
N ARG A 752 -52.97 -17.98 27.43
CA ARG A 752 -53.70 -17.56 26.20
C ARG A 752 -53.47 -18.46 25.01
N TYR A 753 -52.27 -18.94 24.82
CA TYR A 753 -51.93 -19.89 23.76
C TYR A 753 -52.55 -21.27 24.02
N SER A 754 -52.49 -21.73 25.27
CA SER A 754 -53.15 -22.96 25.71
C SER A 754 -54.66 -22.94 25.43
N LYS A 755 -55.34 -21.87 25.80
CA LYS A 755 -56.79 -21.69 25.54
C LYS A 755 -57.14 -21.64 24.05
N ALA A 756 -56.19 -21.22 23.21
CA ALA A 756 -56.39 -21.22 21.75
C ALA A 756 -55.97 -22.55 21.07
N GLY A 757 -55.65 -23.58 21.84
CA GLY A 757 -55.20 -24.87 21.31
C GLY A 757 -53.85 -24.80 20.58
N LEU A 758 -53.01 -23.79 20.84
CA LEU A 758 -51.71 -23.63 20.22
C LEU A 758 -50.61 -24.19 21.13
N SER A 759 -49.63 -24.86 20.52
CA SER A 759 -48.49 -25.41 21.25
C SER A 759 -47.61 -24.31 21.79
N HIS A 760 -47.15 -24.49 23.03
CA HIS A 760 -46.35 -23.48 23.76
C HIS A 760 -45.33 -24.14 24.66
N LYS A 761 -44.24 -23.44 24.96
CA LYS A 761 -43.17 -23.86 25.88
C LYS A 761 -42.62 -22.66 26.65
N LYS A 762 -42.54 -22.82 27.95
CA LYS A 762 -41.86 -21.84 28.84
C LYS A 762 -40.53 -22.44 29.27
N ILE A 763 -39.45 -21.67 29.08
CA ILE A 763 -38.09 -22.05 29.42
C ILE A 763 -37.59 -21.06 30.48
N ASN A 764 -37.47 -21.53 31.71
CA ASN A 764 -36.94 -20.72 32.82
C ASN A 764 -35.39 -20.79 32.83
N LEU A 765 -34.76 -19.69 32.51
CA LEU A 765 -33.29 -19.62 32.39
C LEU A 765 -32.58 -19.73 33.72
N LEU A 766 -33.23 -19.26 34.81
CA LEU A 766 -32.65 -19.42 36.16
C LEU A 766 -32.53 -20.89 36.56
N LYS A 767 -33.56 -21.71 36.26
CA LYS A 767 -33.53 -23.16 36.50
C LYS A 767 -32.46 -23.81 35.61
N LYS A 768 -32.39 -23.47 34.36
CA LYS A 768 -31.38 -24.02 33.42
C LYS A 768 -29.96 -23.74 33.85
N HIS A 769 -29.66 -22.55 34.38
CA HIS A 769 -28.32 -22.25 34.93
C HIS A 769 -28.02 -23.04 36.20
N ARG A 770 -29.01 -23.27 37.07
CA ARG A 770 -28.82 -24.10 38.26
C ARG A 770 -28.54 -25.57 37.91
N ASP A 771 -29.25 -26.12 36.94
CA ASP A 771 -29.07 -27.53 36.50
C ASP A 771 -27.68 -27.76 35.88
N VAL A 772 -27.07 -26.76 35.29
CA VAL A 772 -25.68 -26.85 34.70
C VAL A 772 -24.62 -26.75 35.80
N VAL A 773 -24.89 -26.08 36.93
CA VAL A 773 -23.95 -25.95 38.05
C VAL A 773 -23.97 -27.16 38.97
N THR A 774 -25.05 -27.96 38.98
CA THR A 774 -25.26 -29.13 39.85
C THR A 774 -24.86 -30.45 39.15
N ASN A 775 -24.58 -30.47 37.86
CA ASN A 775 -23.99 -31.55 37.09
C ASN A 775 -22.53 -31.22 36.70
#